data_d9db5479f4fe270c4c90278d8b661090
#
_entry.id   d9db5479f4fe270c4c90278d8b661090
#
_cell.length_a   1.000
_cell.length_b   1.000
_cell.length_c   1.000
_cell.angle_alpha   90.00
_cell.angle_beta   90.00
_cell.angle_gamma   90.00
#
_symmetry.space_group_name_H-M   'P 1'
#
loop_
_entity.id
_entity.type
_entity.pdbx_description
1 polymer ?
#
loop_
_entity_poly.entity_id
_entity_poly.type
_entity_poly.pdbx_seq_one_letter_code
_entity_poly.pdbx_strand_id
1 'polypeptide(L)'
;MRESLNNSTYIYLFRTFSKITIIILLSGLLIPSVSVSEVPILQPGAPGNPTRELDAETAVNIANSSYTGADVEFMKDMIIHHHQALLMSRLAIPSTNNQAILDLAGRIDVSQEDEISFMQGWLQEREEQVPDPTSKHSEHTHHTMIGMATTEQMTQLAESKSTDYDQLFLSLMIAHHDGAIKMVKELRDQPGSTYDPILNKFASDITNDQAVEIERMNSLLIGLSSDPRAGLASGLYDAEEAIMNMQLLESQRKPMGFYDPANPAERGAEEPDENTEREEESIEGDEEEITSIEEDAKNRRYPMLSFSNTDMAFRDDILVTGSYHGFNIYSISEEGLPELITSVICPGGQGDVSLVGDLLIYSVEETRGRLDCGLEGVIVDASLDRFRGLRIFDISDLSRPKQVGAVQTCRGSHTHSVVSGPSPNGKILVYNSGTGSVREEEELEQCIEDIPGDDRTALFRIDVIEIPVDDPSQSRIIDSPAVFADPETGVLAGLWRGGDHGDDSQETYITDQCHDITVFPSANIAAGACSGNGILFDITDPSKPHRIDVVTDSGFAYWHSATFNNEGTKVLFTDEWGGGGRARCRAWDPVNWGADAIYDIVDEKLEFRSHYKMPAPQLETENCVAHNGSIVPVPGRDIFVQAWYQGGISVIDFTDSLNPIEIAYFDRGPIMEDELITGGYWSVYYYEGTIYGTEITRGLDILKLIPSEYLSENEIAAAALAYPMIGHRRAFNPQQQVPMDWPATPEVARAYIDQLLRDKAIDTDTADQIIEKLDQVTIEMEMGGNNRLSRQINRFSLSAEGLNADVQTKNRFERLDATLKGISDGLRK
;
A
#
# COMPACT_ATOMS: atom_id res chain seq x y z
N MET A 1 16.11 12.36 60.82
CA MET A 1 17.15 11.55 61.45
C MET A 1 18.23 11.45 60.42
N ARG A 2 19.13 12.28 60.54
CA ARG A 2 20.55 12.15 61.01
C ARG A 2 21.34 11.37 60.00
N GLU A 3 22.14 11.96 59.33
CA GLU A 3 23.56 12.46 59.58
C GLU A 3 24.51 11.56 58.84
N SER A 4 25.57 11.91 58.20
CA SER A 4 26.36 13.15 58.13
C SER A 4 27.64 12.82 57.43
N LEU A 5 28.18 13.77 56.61
CA LEU A 5 29.55 14.29 56.67
C LEU A 5 30.71 13.30 56.42
N ASN A 6 31.78 13.58 55.74
CA ASN A 6 32.62 14.78 55.54
C ASN A 6 33.70 14.49 54.50
N ASN A 7 33.96 15.36 53.56
CA ASN A 7 35.07 16.32 53.47
C ASN A 7 36.48 15.88 53.80
N SER A 8 37.43 16.07 52.87
CA SER A 8 38.63 16.92 52.96
C SER A 8 39.63 16.63 51.83
N THR A 9 39.87 17.46 50.86
CA THR A 9 40.74 18.67 50.78
C THR A 9 42.18 18.51 51.32
N TYR A 10 43.21 18.73 50.50
CA TYR A 10 44.45 19.47 50.70
C TYR A 10 45.35 19.36 49.46
N ILE A 11 45.58 20.36 48.62
CA ILE A 11 46.34 21.64 48.68
C ILE A 11 47.85 21.42 48.70
N TYR A 12 48.49 21.89 47.64
CA TYR A 12 49.79 22.57 47.43
C TYR A 12 50.99 22.20 48.23
N LEU A 13 52.13 22.07 47.58
CA LEU A 13 53.30 23.00 47.85
C LEU A 13 54.45 22.93 46.79
N PHE A 14 54.85 24.12 46.35
CA PHE A 14 56.02 24.47 45.55
C PHE A 14 57.32 24.40 46.31
N ARG A 15 58.45 24.15 45.65
CA ARG A 15 59.77 24.93 45.69
C ARG A 15 60.92 24.08 45.23
N THR A 16 61.51 24.38 44.10
CA THR A 16 62.73 25.22 43.75
C THR A 16 64.07 24.91 44.47
N PHE A 17 65.08 25.03 43.59
CA PHE A 17 66.58 25.12 43.83
C PHE A 17 67.37 23.81 43.89
N SER A 18 68.51 23.60 43.32
CA SER A 18 69.58 24.49 42.80
C SER A 18 70.56 23.68 41.98
N LYS A 19 71.31 24.34 41.16
CA LYS A 19 72.45 23.86 40.36
C LYS A 19 73.60 23.37 41.23
N ILE A 20 74.18 22.23 40.86
CA ILE A 20 75.61 21.97 41.13
C ILE A 20 76.21 21.25 39.93
N THR A 21 77.19 21.87 39.31
CA THR A 21 78.07 21.35 38.28
C THR A 21 79.15 20.54 38.92
N ILE A 22 79.36 19.29 38.54
CA ILE A 22 80.57 18.54 38.76
C ILE A 22 80.97 17.80 37.50
N ILE A 23 82.17 18.15 37.00
CA ILE A 23 82.86 17.43 35.92
C ILE A 23 83.60 16.25 36.50
N ILE A 24 83.41 15.05 36.02
CA ILE A 24 84.37 13.91 36.18
C ILE A 24 84.27 12.97 34.98
N LEU A 25 85.39 13.02 34.24
CA LEU A 25 86.09 11.98 33.47
C LEU A 25 85.36 10.73 32.92
N LEU A 26 85.58 10.55 31.59
CA LEU A 26 85.50 9.35 30.80
C LEU A 26 85.94 8.05 31.55
N SER A 27 85.05 7.05 31.57
CA SER A 27 85.44 5.68 31.41
C SER A 27 84.30 4.99 30.61
N GLY A 28 84.66 4.47 29.44
CA GLY A 28 83.75 3.86 28.54
C GLY A 28 83.20 2.54 29.12
N LEU A 29 81.90 2.48 29.24
CA LEU A 29 81.15 1.25 29.28
C LEU A 29 80.19 1.26 28.05
N LEU A 30 80.47 0.36 27.12
CA LEU A 30 79.58 0.00 26.09
C LEU A 30 78.28 -0.60 26.75
N ILE A 31 77.22 0.19 26.88
CA ILE A 31 75.89 -0.29 27.13
C ILE A 31 75.36 -0.72 25.77
N PRO A 32 74.95 -2.02 25.57
CA PRO A 32 74.28 -2.38 24.34
C PRO A 32 72.97 -1.58 24.31
N SER A 33 72.80 -0.73 23.30
CA SER A 33 71.48 -0.15 22.97
C SER A 33 70.56 -1.29 22.67
N VAL A 34 69.67 -1.58 23.63
CA VAL A 34 68.46 -2.39 23.33
C VAL A 34 67.69 -1.51 22.36
N SER A 35 67.79 -1.82 21.10
CA SER A 35 66.80 -1.30 20.14
C SER A 35 65.43 -1.86 20.59
N VAL A 36 64.61 -1.02 21.21
CA VAL A 36 63.19 -1.26 21.36
C VAL A 36 62.69 -1.32 19.91
N SER A 37 62.42 -2.52 19.45
CA SER A 37 61.71 -2.67 18.18
C SER A 37 60.42 -1.90 18.34
N GLU A 38 60.22 -0.85 17.55
CA GLU A 38 58.93 -0.17 17.46
C GLU A 38 57.89 -1.19 17.03
N VAL A 39 56.78 -1.21 17.72
CA VAL A 39 55.66 -2.09 17.37
C VAL A 39 55.19 -1.72 15.96
N PRO A 40 55.15 -2.66 14.99
CA PRO A 40 54.81 -2.33 13.63
C PRO A 40 53.34 -1.84 13.51
N ILE A 41 53.14 -0.77 12.74
CA ILE A 41 51.82 -0.30 12.34
C ILE A 41 51.49 -1.00 11.03
N LEU A 42 50.42 -1.80 11.02
CA LEU A 42 50.12 -2.68 9.90
C LEU A 42 48.81 -2.24 9.21
N GLN A 43 48.81 -2.21 7.89
CA GLN A 43 47.61 -2.08 7.06
C GLN A 43 47.37 -3.41 6.34
N PRO A 44 46.28 -4.13 6.69
CA PRO A 44 45.93 -5.37 5.99
C PRO A 44 45.65 -5.14 4.50
N GLY A 45 46.09 -6.07 3.64
CA GLY A 45 45.67 -6.12 2.26
C GLY A 45 44.29 -6.75 2.15
N ALA A 46 43.64 -6.61 0.97
CA ALA A 46 42.43 -7.37 0.65
C ALA A 46 42.69 -8.90 0.78
N PRO A 47 41.70 -9.73 0.99
CA PRO A 47 41.87 -11.19 1.06
C PRO A 47 42.75 -11.71 -0.07
N GLY A 48 43.86 -12.41 0.26
CA GLY A 48 44.87 -12.88 -0.68
C GLY A 48 45.99 -11.91 -1.01
N ASN A 49 45.96 -10.66 -0.55
CA ASN A 49 47.05 -9.68 -0.69
C ASN A 49 47.86 -9.51 0.59
N PRO A 50 49.15 -9.19 0.48
CA PRO A 50 50.00 -9.04 1.66
C PRO A 50 49.66 -7.77 2.47
N THR A 51 49.82 -7.88 3.78
CA THR A 51 49.81 -6.73 4.70
C THR A 51 51.05 -5.88 4.46
N ARG A 52 50.89 -4.55 4.51
CA ARG A 52 51.99 -3.59 4.46
C ARG A 52 52.22 -2.92 5.81
N GLU A 53 53.45 -2.60 6.07
CA GLU A 53 53.88 -1.83 7.24
C GLU A 53 53.86 -0.34 6.89
N LEU A 54 53.33 0.47 7.80
CA LEU A 54 53.23 1.92 7.68
C LEU A 54 54.16 2.56 8.71
N ASP A 55 54.73 3.73 8.40
CA ASP A 55 55.28 4.62 9.42
C ASP A 55 54.16 5.43 10.11
N ALA A 56 54.43 5.97 11.29
CA ALA A 56 53.45 6.69 12.10
C ALA A 56 52.90 7.94 11.39
N GLU A 57 53.75 8.62 10.60
CA GLU A 57 53.31 9.82 9.84
C GLU A 57 52.32 9.42 8.73
N THR A 58 52.66 8.38 7.99
CA THR A 58 51.76 7.84 6.96
C THR A 58 50.44 7.35 7.56
N ALA A 59 50.47 6.65 8.70
CA ALA A 59 49.30 6.16 9.39
C ALA A 59 48.39 7.30 9.86
N VAL A 60 48.94 8.37 10.39
CA VAL A 60 48.18 9.57 10.79
C VAL A 60 47.65 10.32 9.58
N ASN A 61 48.43 10.47 8.50
CA ASN A 61 47.98 11.15 7.29
C ASN A 61 46.87 10.40 6.57
N ILE A 62 46.86 9.06 6.59
CA ILE A 62 45.74 8.23 6.06
C ILE A 62 44.47 8.38 6.92
N ALA A 63 44.65 8.58 8.25
CA ALA A 63 43.52 8.82 9.16
C ALA A 63 43.01 10.27 9.10
N ASN A 64 43.70 11.16 8.41
CA ASN A 64 43.23 12.53 8.21
C ASN A 64 42.03 12.51 7.26
N SER A 65 40.83 12.58 7.83
CA SER A 65 39.57 12.62 7.07
C SER A 65 39.48 13.90 6.24
N SER A 66 39.36 13.75 4.93
CA SER A 66 39.08 14.89 4.06
C SER A 66 37.57 15.10 3.98
N TYR A 67 37.14 16.33 4.00
CA TYR A 67 35.79 16.75 3.67
C TYR A 67 35.71 17.24 2.22
N THR A 68 34.50 17.25 1.64
CA THR A 68 34.24 17.68 0.27
C THR A 68 33.57 19.05 0.24
N GLY A 69 33.43 19.63 -0.97
CA GLY A 69 32.61 20.84 -1.17
C GLY A 69 31.13 20.58 -0.86
N ALA A 70 30.65 19.36 -1.13
CA ALA A 70 29.26 18.95 -0.80
C ALA A 70 29.02 18.93 0.72
N ASP A 71 30.01 18.47 1.51
CA ASP A 71 29.92 18.48 2.97
C ASP A 71 29.82 19.91 3.52
N VAL A 72 30.60 20.83 2.93
CA VAL A 72 30.58 22.26 3.31
C VAL A 72 29.24 22.91 2.94
N GLU A 73 28.69 22.62 1.77
CA GLU A 73 27.41 23.15 1.30
C GLU A 73 26.27 22.64 2.18
N PHE A 74 26.24 21.34 2.44
CA PHE A 74 25.29 20.75 3.38
C PHE A 74 25.29 21.42 4.74
N MET A 75 26.45 21.63 5.36
CA MET A 75 26.55 22.31 6.64
C MET A 75 26.04 23.76 6.59
N LYS A 76 26.29 24.47 5.49
CA LYS A 76 25.80 25.85 5.31
C LYS A 76 24.28 25.90 5.13
N ASP A 77 23.74 25.02 4.32
CA ASP A 77 22.31 24.96 4.02
C ASP A 77 21.53 24.50 5.25
N MET A 78 22.00 23.50 5.96
CA MET A 78 21.37 23.00 7.17
C MET A 78 21.33 24.03 8.31
N ILE A 79 22.31 24.95 8.41
CA ILE A 79 22.24 26.11 9.34
C ILE A 79 21.01 26.99 9.03
N ILE A 80 20.77 27.28 7.77
CA ILE A 80 19.62 28.13 7.35
C ILE A 80 18.32 27.38 7.53
N HIS A 81 18.33 26.07 7.19
CA HIS A 81 17.19 25.18 7.38
C HIS A 81 16.77 25.14 8.85
N HIS A 82 17.67 24.79 9.77
CA HIS A 82 17.40 24.72 11.21
C HIS A 82 16.95 26.07 11.81
N HIS A 83 17.45 27.17 11.26
CA HIS A 83 17.00 28.49 11.72
C HIS A 83 15.50 28.73 11.50
N GLN A 84 14.91 28.14 10.41
CA GLN A 84 13.47 28.23 10.21
C GLN A 84 12.70 27.45 11.28
N ALA A 85 13.19 26.29 11.73
CA ALA A 85 12.57 25.54 12.83
C ALA A 85 12.54 26.37 14.13
N LEU A 86 13.64 27.12 14.44
CA LEU A 86 13.65 28.03 15.58
C LEU A 86 12.56 29.11 15.44
N LEU A 87 12.40 29.67 14.23
CA LEU A 87 11.35 30.69 14.01
C LEU A 87 9.95 30.13 14.20
N MET A 88 9.67 28.92 13.71
CA MET A 88 8.38 28.22 13.89
C MET A 88 8.13 27.91 15.38
N SER A 89 9.12 27.34 16.07
CA SER A 89 9.03 26.95 17.48
C SER A 89 8.77 28.15 18.41
N ARG A 90 9.40 29.29 18.15
CA ARG A 90 9.25 30.51 18.95
C ARG A 90 7.90 31.20 18.78
N LEU A 91 7.15 30.87 17.70
CA LEU A 91 5.77 31.30 17.51
C LEU A 91 4.77 30.55 18.43
N ALA A 92 5.15 29.42 19.05
CA ALA A 92 4.24 28.62 19.88
C ALA A 92 3.76 29.41 21.11
N ILE A 93 4.64 30.08 21.83
CA ILE A 93 4.33 30.78 23.08
C ILE A 93 3.16 31.79 22.94
N PRO A 94 3.12 32.68 21.91
CA PRO A 94 2.01 33.60 21.73
C PRO A 94 0.79 33.03 21.03
N SER A 95 0.85 31.74 20.55
CA SER A 95 -0.15 31.19 19.64
C SER A 95 -0.99 30.08 20.25
N THR A 96 -0.45 29.30 21.19
CA THR A 96 -1.16 28.19 21.81
C THR A 96 -0.98 28.15 23.32
N ASN A 97 -1.89 27.47 24.01
CA ASN A 97 -1.78 27.11 25.43
C ASN A 97 -1.76 25.56 25.61
N ASN A 98 -1.63 24.82 24.52
CA ASN A 98 -1.46 23.37 24.55
C ASN A 98 -0.06 23.03 25.08
N GLN A 99 0.00 22.46 26.29
CA GLN A 99 1.27 22.20 26.96
C GLN A 99 2.16 21.23 26.17
N ALA A 100 1.59 20.21 25.51
CA ALA A 100 2.35 19.26 24.71
C ALA A 100 3.06 19.95 23.52
N ILE A 101 2.38 20.88 22.86
CA ILE A 101 2.97 21.70 21.77
C ILE A 101 4.05 22.65 22.30
N LEU A 102 3.81 23.28 23.44
CA LEU A 102 4.80 24.18 24.07
C LEU A 102 6.06 23.41 24.47
N ASP A 103 5.90 22.21 25.04
CA ASP A 103 7.02 21.35 25.43
C ASP A 103 7.79 20.82 24.22
N LEU A 104 7.09 20.46 23.15
CA LEU A 104 7.70 20.05 21.87
C LEU A 104 8.49 21.23 21.27
N ALA A 105 7.84 22.37 21.08
CA ALA A 105 8.47 23.56 20.51
C ALA A 105 9.71 24.00 21.31
N GLY A 106 9.64 23.89 22.65
CA GLY A 106 10.78 24.17 23.53
C GLY A 106 11.95 23.20 23.35
N ARG A 107 11.69 21.89 23.13
CA ARG A 107 12.74 20.91 22.83
C ARG A 107 13.40 21.18 21.47
N ILE A 108 12.58 21.42 20.43
CA ILE A 108 13.08 21.73 19.10
C ILE A 108 13.92 23.02 19.11
N ASP A 109 13.46 24.08 19.81
CA ASP A 109 14.23 25.35 19.90
C ASP A 109 15.63 25.12 20.48
N VAL A 110 15.76 24.30 21.52
CA VAL A 110 17.07 23.99 22.14
C VAL A 110 17.93 23.09 21.26
N SER A 111 17.37 21.98 20.77
CA SER A 111 18.12 21.01 19.94
C SER A 111 18.65 21.67 18.67
N GLN A 112 17.79 22.38 17.94
CA GLN A 112 18.16 23.03 16.69
C GLN A 112 19.17 24.19 16.89
N GLU A 113 19.13 24.91 18.02
CA GLU A 113 20.14 25.95 18.36
C GLU A 113 21.50 25.31 18.64
N ASP A 114 21.55 24.17 19.33
CA ASP A 114 22.78 23.42 19.59
C ASP A 114 23.36 22.86 18.28
N GLU A 115 22.55 22.31 17.39
CA GLU A 115 22.96 21.80 16.09
C GLU A 115 23.47 22.91 15.16
N ILE A 116 22.85 24.08 15.13
CA ILE A 116 23.38 25.27 14.44
C ILE A 116 24.74 25.64 14.97
N SER A 117 24.91 25.68 16.29
CA SER A 117 26.20 26.01 16.94
C SER A 117 27.27 24.99 16.59
N PHE A 118 26.94 23.71 16.54
CA PHE A 118 27.81 22.63 16.12
C PHE A 118 28.29 22.82 14.66
N MET A 119 27.37 23.05 13.72
CA MET A 119 27.69 23.26 12.31
C MET A 119 28.53 24.49 12.06
N GLN A 120 28.26 25.59 12.77
CA GLN A 120 29.07 26.79 12.75
C GLN A 120 30.48 26.51 13.25
N GLY A 121 30.63 25.75 14.34
CA GLY A 121 31.95 25.34 14.88
C GLY A 121 32.73 24.48 13.88
N TRP A 122 32.08 23.49 13.26
CA TRP A 122 32.63 22.59 12.24
C TRP A 122 33.21 23.38 11.04
N LEU A 123 32.44 24.36 10.53
CA LEU A 123 32.88 25.26 9.45
C LEU A 123 34.08 26.14 9.88
N GLN A 124 34.00 26.73 11.07
CA GLN A 124 35.09 27.62 11.58
C GLN A 124 36.42 26.89 11.77
N GLU A 125 36.39 25.65 12.31
CA GLU A 125 37.58 24.82 12.49
C GLU A 125 38.28 24.47 11.17
N ARG A 126 37.52 24.49 10.05
CA ARG A 126 38.00 24.19 8.69
C ARG A 126 38.28 25.44 7.87
N GLU A 127 38.24 26.64 8.50
CA GLU A 127 38.40 27.93 7.87
C GLU A 127 37.37 28.19 6.73
N GLU A 128 36.21 27.54 6.79
CA GLU A 128 35.14 27.74 5.87
C GLU A 128 34.24 28.91 6.27
N GLN A 129 33.56 29.49 5.27
CA GLN A 129 32.65 30.62 5.52
C GLN A 129 31.39 30.14 6.26
N VAL A 130 31.12 30.76 7.40
CA VAL A 130 29.88 30.54 8.17
C VAL A 130 28.79 31.47 7.63
N PRO A 131 27.64 30.92 7.20
CA PRO A 131 26.51 31.74 6.75
C PRO A 131 25.86 32.48 7.91
N ASP A 132 25.23 33.62 7.62
CA ASP A 132 24.28 34.26 8.53
C ASP A 132 22.98 33.40 8.52
N PRO A 133 22.55 32.82 9.64
CA PRO A 133 21.32 32.00 9.69
C PRO A 133 20.07 32.73 9.21
N THR A 134 20.08 34.08 9.28
CA THR A 134 18.94 34.92 8.83
C THR A 134 19.04 35.31 7.35
N SER A 135 20.11 34.88 6.66
CA SER A 135 20.28 35.24 5.25
C SER A 135 19.22 34.55 4.41
N LYS A 136 18.47 35.34 3.64
CA LYS A 136 17.65 34.76 2.57
C LYS A 136 18.62 34.13 1.57
N HIS A 137 18.36 32.90 1.19
CA HIS A 137 19.15 32.17 0.20
C HIS A 137 19.49 33.12 -0.97
N SER A 138 20.76 33.35 -1.17
CA SER A 138 21.22 34.33 -2.16
C SER A 138 21.04 33.76 -3.56
N GLU A 139 20.66 34.60 -4.45
CA GLU A 139 20.37 34.57 -5.89
C GLU A 139 21.16 33.60 -6.81
N HIS A 140 21.84 32.56 -6.30
CA HIS A 140 22.69 31.67 -7.10
C HIS A 140 22.26 30.19 -7.14
N THR A 141 21.28 29.77 -6.36
CA THR A 141 20.71 28.41 -6.48
C THR A 141 19.19 28.50 -6.63
N HIS A 142 18.67 28.07 -7.76
CA HIS A 142 17.24 27.98 -8.06
C HIS A 142 16.50 26.84 -7.34
N HIS A 143 17.06 26.32 -6.24
CA HIS A 143 16.44 25.24 -5.48
C HIS A 143 15.96 25.74 -4.11
N THR A 144 14.66 25.66 -3.88
CA THR A 144 14.07 25.78 -2.54
C THR A 144 14.58 24.56 -1.75
N MET A 145 15.15 24.76 -0.54
CA MET A 145 15.58 23.63 0.29
C MET A 145 14.36 22.78 0.65
N ILE A 146 14.55 21.46 0.58
CA ILE A 146 13.50 20.47 0.80
C ILE A 146 12.89 20.66 2.20
N GLY A 147 11.58 20.65 2.28
CA GLY A 147 10.85 20.69 3.55
C GLY A 147 10.70 22.08 4.20
N MET A 148 11.34 23.11 3.66
CA MET A 148 11.17 24.47 4.21
C MET A 148 9.77 25.03 3.96
N ALA A 149 9.16 25.59 5.00
CA ALA A 149 7.91 26.32 4.89
C ALA A 149 8.07 27.58 4.04
N THR A 150 7.11 27.84 3.15
CA THR A 150 7.09 29.05 2.32
C THR A 150 6.83 30.30 3.14
N THR A 151 7.10 31.49 2.57
CA THR A 151 6.79 32.77 3.24
C THR A 151 5.30 32.90 3.59
N GLU A 152 4.44 32.39 2.71
CA GLU A 152 2.97 32.38 2.89
C GLU A 152 2.59 31.46 4.06
N GLN A 153 3.16 30.26 4.12
CA GLN A 153 2.94 29.30 5.21
C GLN A 153 3.44 29.84 6.55
N MET A 154 4.62 30.46 6.59
CA MET A 154 5.13 31.12 7.80
C MET A 154 4.25 32.27 8.26
N THR A 155 3.66 33.02 7.32
CA THR A 155 2.71 34.10 7.64
C THR A 155 1.42 33.53 8.20
N GLN A 156 0.88 32.47 7.57
CA GLN A 156 -0.30 31.76 8.04
C GLN A 156 -0.09 31.19 9.46
N LEU A 157 1.07 30.58 9.71
CA LEU A 157 1.42 30.07 11.03
C LEU A 157 1.44 31.17 12.10
N ALA A 158 2.04 32.32 11.78
CA ALA A 158 2.11 33.45 12.71
C ALA A 158 0.73 34.07 13.04
N GLU A 159 -0.22 33.98 12.12
CA GLU A 159 -1.60 34.49 12.28
C GLU A 159 -2.51 33.45 12.96
N SER A 160 -2.20 32.16 12.89
CA SER A 160 -2.98 31.05 13.46
C SER A 160 -2.93 31.05 14.99
N LYS A 161 -3.97 30.51 15.64
CA LYS A 161 -4.09 30.43 17.11
C LYS A 161 -4.77 29.14 17.55
N SER A 162 -4.45 28.69 18.76
CA SER A 162 -5.03 27.49 19.40
C SER A 162 -4.87 26.25 18.52
N THR A 163 -5.90 25.43 18.33
CA THR A 163 -5.84 24.18 17.57
C THR A 163 -5.40 24.38 16.11
N ASP A 164 -5.82 25.47 15.45
CA ASP A 164 -5.40 25.77 14.07
C ASP A 164 -3.88 26.03 14.00
N TYR A 165 -3.33 26.70 15.03
CA TYR A 165 -1.88 26.84 15.16
C TYR A 165 -1.22 25.49 15.41
N ASP A 166 -1.74 24.68 16.34
CA ASP A 166 -1.18 23.40 16.74
C ASP A 166 -1.05 22.47 15.53
N GLN A 167 -2.13 22.33 14.75
CA GLN A 167 -2.15 21.49 13.54
C GLN A 167 -1.17 21.99 12.46
N LEU A 168 -1.20 23.30 12.17
CA LEU A 168 -0.32 23.88 11.14
C LEU A 168 1.14 23.81 11.56
N PHE A 169 1.47 24.10 12.83
CA PHE A 169 2.82 23.99 13.38
C PHE A 169 3.36 22.57 13.24
N LEU A 170 2.59 21.57 13.65
CA LEU A 170 3.00 20.17 13.55
C LEU A 170 3.22 19.76 12.09
N SER A 171 2.29 20.09 11.20
CA SER A 171 2.39 19.73 9.79
C SER A 171 3.63 20.36 9.11
N LEU A 172 3.87 21.64 9.35
CA LEU A 172 5.04 22.32 8.78
C LEU A 172 6.36 21.84 9.40
N MET A 173 6.36 21.53 10.69
CA MET A 173 7.56 21.05 11.37
C MET A 173 7.90 19.61 10.96
N ILE A 174 6.91 18.75 10.74
CA ILE A 174 7.12 17.41 10.19
C ILE A 174 7.72 17.50 8.80
N ALA A 175 7.14 18.30 7.90
CA ALA A 175 7.68 18.50 6.55
C ALA A 175 9.13 19.03 6.59
N HIS A 176 9.42 19.91 7.54
CA HIS A 176 10.74 20.46 7.75
C HIS A 176 11.75 19.39 8.20
N HIS A 177 11.39 18.55 9.18
CA HIS A 177 12.23 17.46 9.66
C HIS A 177 12.47 16.38 8.59
N ASP A 178 11.44 16.00 7.86
CA ASP A 178 11.54 15.08 6.72
C ASP A 178 12.47 15.64 5.63
N GLY A 179 12.40 16.95 5.40
CA GLY A 179 13.33 17.67 4.52
C GLY A 179 14.79 17.54 4.94
N ALA A 180 15.08 17.70 6.23
CA ALA A 180 16.45 17.53 6.75
C ALA A 180 16.96 16.09 6.57
N ILE A 181 16.11 15.07 6.79
CA ILE A 181 16.45 13.66 6.55
C ILE A 181 16.78 13.43 5.06
N LYS A 182 16.00 14.00 4.15
CA LYS A 182 16.24 13.92 2.70
C LYS A 182 17.56 14.62 2.32
N MET A 183 17.84 15.80 2.87
CA MET A 183 19.12 16.49 2.65
C MET A 183 20.33 15.65 3.11
N VAL A 184 20.21 14.91 4.23
CA VAL A 184 21.25 13.96 4.66
C VAL A 184 21.40 12.82 3.66
N LYS A 185 20.30 12.28 3.13
CA LYS A 185 20.33 11.24 2.11
C LYS A 185 21.03 11.74 0.84
N GLU A 186 20.64 12.91 0.33
CA GLU A 186 21.26 13.53 -0.84
C GLU A 186 22.75 13.76 -0.65
N LEU A 187 23.17 14.21 0.55
CA LEU A 187 24.59 14.32 0.88
C LEU A 187 25.31 12.98 0.76
N ARG A 188 24.76 11.91 1.34
CA ARG A 188 25.35 10.56 1.29
C ARG A 188 25.46 9.97 -0.10
N ASP A 189 24.58 10.37 -1.01
CA ASP A 189 24.62 9.97 -2.41
C ASP A 189 25.72 10.68 -3.22
N GLN A 190 26.33 11.75 -2.67
CA GLN A 190 27.45 12.44 -3.31
C GLN A 190 28.75 11.65 -3.17
N PRO A 191 29.52 11.42 -4.25
CA PRO A 191 30.78 10.68 -4.17
C PRO A 191 31.81 11.36 -3.26
N GLY A 192 32.27 10.62 -2.22
CA GLY A 192 33.31 11.09 -1.28
C GLY A 192 32.82 11.98 -0.15
N SER A 193 31.49 12.21 -0.05
CA SER A 193 30.89 12.91 1.09
C SER A 193 30.87 12.06 2.36
N THR A 194 30.68 12.72 3.51
CA THR A 194 30.56 12.05 4.82
C THR A 194 31.75 11.17 5.24
N TYR A 195 32.94 11.36 4.64
CA TYR A 195 34.18 10.69 5.07
C TYR A 195 34.77 11.28 6.35
N ASP A 196 34.44 12.54 6.69
CA ASP A 196 34.72 13.12 7.99
C ASP A 196 33.88 12.40 9.06
N PRO A 197 34.49 11.67 10.01
CA PRO A 197 33.73 10.87 10.98
C PRO A 197 32.86 11.72 11.92
N ILE A 198 33.21 12.99 12.14
CA ILE A 198 32.42 13.95 12.93
C ILE A 198 31.14 14.30 12.17
N LEU A 199 31.28 14.63 10.88
CA LEU A 199 30.15 14.91 10.01
C LEU A 199 29.26 13.66 9.81
N ASN A 200 29.87 12.50 9.58
CA ASN A 200 29.12 11.25 9.40
C ASN A 200 28.25 10.91 10.63
N LYS A 201 28.84 11.08 11.84
CA LYS A 201 28.09 10.90 13.08
C LYS A 201 26.97 11.93 13.18
N PHE A 202 27.23 13.20 12.94
CA PHE A 202 26.25 14.28 13.00
C PHE A 202 25.09 14.05 12.01
N ALA A 203 25.39 13.65 10.78
CA ALA A 203 24.36 13.31 9.78
C ALA A 203 23.51 12.11 10.21
N SER A 204 24.10 11.13 10.93
CA SER A 204 23.35 10.02 11.50
C SER A 204 22.47 10.46 12.67
N ASP A 205 22.99 11.34 13.55
CA ASP A 205 22.23 11.89 14.67
C ASP A 205 21.02 12.69 14.15
N ILE A 206 21.20 13.58 13.15
CA ILE A 206 20.06 14.28 12.51
C ILE A 206 19.00 13.29 12.02
N THR A 207 19.40 12.24 11.28
CA THR A 207 18.44 11.28 10.74
C THR A 207 17.63 10.61 11.84
N ASN A 208 18.30 10.15 12.91
CA ASN A 208 17.63 9.42 13.99
C ASN A 208 16.76 10.32 14.87
N ASP A 209 17.31 11.47 15.30
CA ASP A 209 16.61 12.36 16.22
C ASP A 209 15.39 13.00 15.56
N GLN A 210 15.51 13.40 14.30
CA GLN A 210 14.39 14.00 13.57
C GLN A 210 13.32 12.97 13.21
N ALA A 211 13.68 11.71 12.91
CA ALA A 211 12.69 10.65 12.72
C ALA A 211 11.83 10.42 13.98
N VAL A 212 12.46 10.35 15.16
CA VAL A 212 11.75 10.21 16.44
C VAL A 212 10.86 11.43 16.73
N GLU A 213 11.30 12.64 16.36
CA GLU A 213 10.46 13.82 16.54
C GLU A 213 9.26 13.84 15.59
N ILE A 214 9.40 13.36 14.34
CA ILE A 214 8.30 13.18 13.39
C ILE A 214 7.24 12.24 13.99
N GLU A 215 7.63 11.09 14.53
CA GLU A 215 6.70 10.15 15.18
C GLU A 215 5.92 10.80 16.33
N ARG A 216 6.60 11.57 17.19
CA ARG A 216 5.94 12.32 18.27
C ARG A 216 4.96 13.36 17.75
N MET A 217 5.34 14.08 16.70
CA MET A 217 4.49 15.10 16.08
C MET A 217 3.28 14.46 15.40
N ASN A 218 3.45 13.32 14.74
CA ASN A 218 2.34 12.56 14.17
C ASN A 218 1.35 12.12 15.25
N SER A 219 1.84 11.58 16.36
CA SER A 219 0.98 11.20 17.50
C SER A 219 0.18 12.39 18.06
N LEU A 220 0.78 13.59 18.11
CA LEU A 220 0.08 14.79 18.53
C LEU A 220 -0.97 15.25 17.51
N LEU A 221 -0.69 15.14 16.20
CA LEU A 221 -1.64 15.43 15.13
C LEU A 221 -2.85 14.51 15.17
N ILE A 222 -2.63 13.19 15.38
CA ILE A 222 -3.69 12.21 15.58
C ILE A 222 -4.58 12.62 16.74
N GLY A 223 -3.98 12.99 17.88
CA GLY A 223 -4.71 13.49 19.06
C GLY A 223 -5.50 14.80 18.85
N LEU A 224 -5.22 15.54 17.78
CA LEU A 224 -5.96 16.74 17.36
C LEU A 224 -7.00 16.45 16.26
N SER A 225 -7.01 15.25 15.70
CA SER A 225 -8.00 14.85 14.70
C SER A 225 -9.40 14.75 15.33
N SER A 226 -10.41 15.18 14.59
CA SER A 226 -11.82 14.97 14.94
C SER A 226 -12.41 13.71 14.30
N ASP A 227 -11.63 13.00 13.46
CA ASP A 227 -12.08 11.76 12.84
C ASP A 227 -12.12 10.64 13.90
N PRO A 228 -13.27 9.95 14.07
CA PRO A 228 -13.40 8.90 15.08
C PRO A 228 -12.46 7.71 14.91
N ARG A 229 -11.85 7.55 13.74
CA ARG A 229 -10.86 6.47 13.45
C ARG A 229 -9.46 6.80 13.96
N ALA A 230 -9.19 8.06 14.27
CA ALA A 230 -7.86 8.49 14.68
C ALA A 230 -7.52 7.99 16.09
N GLY A 231 -6.49 7.16 16.21
CA GLY A 231 -5.96 6.70 17.50
C GLY A 231 -6.82 5.69 18.23
N LEU A 232 -7.48 4.80 17.51
CA LEU A 232 -8.22 3.67 18.07
C LEU A 232 -7.30 2.75 18.90
N ALA A 233 -7.83 2.18 19.98
CA ALA A 233 -7.10 1.27 20.83
C ALA A 233 -6.76 -0.04 20.10
N SER A 234 -5.52 -0.52 20.27
CA SER A 234 -4.99 -1.74 19.65
C SER A 234 -5.63 -3.01 20.21
N GLY A 235 -5.62 -4.06 19.40
CA GLY A 235 -6.03 -5.40 19.82
C GLY A 235 -6.19 -6.37 18.65
N LEU A 236 -5.83 -7.64 18.85
CA LEU A 236 -5.98 -8.64 17.80
C LEU A 236 -7.46 -8.94 17.50
N TYR A 237 -8.29 -9.13 18.53
CA TYR A 237 -9.72 -9.45 18.40
C TYR A 237 -10.62 -8.55 19.26
N ASP A 238 -10.05 -7.59 19.94
CA ASP A 238 -10.70 -6.68 20.87
C ASP A 238 -10.26 -5.23 20.68
N ALA A 239 -9.70 -4.92 19.51
CA ALA A 239 -9.39 -3.55 19.11
C ALA A 239 -10.64 -2.66 19.17
N GLU A 240 -10.46 -1.39 19.46
CA GLU A 240 -11.53 -0.41 19.34
C GLU A 240 -11.98 -0.26 17.90
N GLU A 241 -13.26 0.02 17.68
CA GLU A 241 -13.86 0.12 16.36
C GLU A 241 -14.49 1.49 16.13
N ALA A 242 -14.39 1.98 14.90
CA ALA A 242 -15.12 3.15 14.42
C ALA A 242 -15.92 2.78 13.18
N ILE A 243 -17.22 3.14 13.16
CA ILE A 243 -18.12 2.79 12.08
C ILE A 243 -19.06 3.95 11.75
N MET A 244 -19.29 4.18 10.48
CA MET A 244 -20.24 5.20 10.00
C MET A 244 -21.05 4.65 8.82
N ASN A 245 -22.37 4.74 8.92
CA ASN A 245 -23.33 4.34 7.85
C ASN A 245 -23.21 2.88 7.38
N MET A 246 -22.60 2.03 8.21
CA MET A 246 -22.46 0.59 8.04
C MET A 246 -22.87 -0.13 9.32
N GLN A 247 -23.08 -1.43 9.21
CA GLN A 247 -23.27 -2.33 10.35
C GLN A 247 -22.40 -3.56 10.16
N LEU A 248 -21.57 -3.85 11.16
CA LEU A 248 -20.89 -5.13 11.26
C LEU A 248 -21.89 -6.20 11.68
N LEU A 249 -22.04 -7.24 10.88
CA LEU A 249 -22.95 -8.37 11.15
C LEU A 249 -22.24 -9.46 11.92
N GLU A 250 -21.03 -9.81 11.47
CA GLU A 250 -20.24 -10.88 12.05
C GLU A 250 -18.75 -10.68 11.74
N SER A 251 -17.90 -11.11 12.67
CA SER A 251 -16.44 -11.27 12.48
C SER A 251 -16.08 -12.72 12.73
N GLN A 252 -15.60 -13.41 11.70
CA GLN A 252 -15.17 -14.79 11.76
C GLN A 252 -13.65 -14.87 11.80
N ARG A 253 -13.11 -15.60 12.77
CA ARG A 253 -11.66 -15.86 12.84
C ARG A 253 -11.22 -16.80 11.72
N LYS A 254 -9.94 -16.75 11.37
CA LYS A 254 -9.35 -17.73 10.45
C LYS A 254 -9.67 -19.17 10.87
N PRO A 255 -9.96 -20.07 9.93
CA PRO A 255 -10.19 -21.47 10.23
C PRO A 255 -8.95 -22.14 10.86
N MET A 256 -9.19 -23.23 11.61
CA MET A 256 -8.12 -24.08 12.13
C MET A 256 -7.22 -24.58 10.99
N GLY A 257 -5.92 -24.45 11.16
CA GLY A 257 -4.90 -24.74 10.14
C GLY A 257 -4.50 -23.54 9.26
N PHE A 258 -5.18 -22.39 9.40
CA PHE A 258 -4.88 -21.14 8.71
C PHE A 258 -4.34 -20.05 9.64
N TYR A 259 -3.89 -20.40 10.80
CA TYR A 259 -3.15 -19.56 11.74
C TYR A 259 -2.33 -20.45 12.69
N ASP A 260 -1.31 -19.87 13.33
CA ASP A 260 -0.57 -20.52 14.40
C ASP A 260 -1.21 -20.18 15.74
N PRO A 261 -1.77 -21.16 16.49
CA PRO A 261 -2.34 -20.88 17.80
C PRO A 261 -1.33 -20.35 18.83
N ALA A 262 -0.03 -20.58 18.61
CA ALA A 262 1.04 -20.06 19.48
C ALA A 262 1.45 -18.61 19.10
N ASN A 263 1.19 -18.19 17.87
CA ASN A 263 1.47 -16.85 17.37
C ASN A 263 0.31 -16.37 16.47
N PRO A 264 -0.88 -16.12 17.00
CA PRO A 264 -2.07 -15.81 16.19
C PRO A 264 -2.01 -14.42 15.54
N ALA A 265 -1.18 -13.50 16.04
CA ALA A 265 -0.94 -12.19 15.45
C ALA A 265 0.12 -12.22 14.37
N GLU A 266 0.75 -13.35 14.11
CA GLU A 266 1.83 -13.53 13.13
C GLU A 266 3.02 -12.58 13.37
N ARG A 267 3.37 -12.34 14.65
CA ARG A 267 4.51 -11.50 15.03
C ARG A 267 5.81 -12.06 14.46
N GLY A 268 6.73 -11.16 14.13
CA GLY A 268 8.10 -11.50 13.74
C GLY A 268 8.82 -12.32 14.82
N ALA A 269 9.91 -13.00 14.44
CA ALA A 269 10.80 -13.60 15.42
C ALA A 269 11.43 -12.46 16.24
N GLU A 270 11.37 -12.57 17.58
CA GLU A 270 12.09 -11.65 18.45
C GLU A 270 13.58 -11.70 18.06
N GLU A 271 14.18 -10.53 17.76
CA GLU A 271 15.63 -10.47 17.61
C GLU A 271 16.26 -10.90 18.94
N PRO A 272 17.30 -11.75 18.92
CA PRO A 272 17.99 -12.15 20.15
C PRO A 272 18.48 -10.88 20.83
N ASP A 273 18.15 -10.73 22.11
CA ASP A 273 18.57 -9.61 22.94
C ASP A 273 20.09 -9.37 22.73
N GLU A 274 20.49 -8.18 22.24
CA GLU A 274 21.92 -7.85 21.99
C GLU A 274 22.80 -8.00 23.26
N ASN A 275 22.14 -8.09 24.43
CA ASN A 275 22.78 -8.31 25.73
C ASN A 275 23.01 -9.78 26.09
N THR A 276 22.60 -10.73 25.30
CA THR A 276 23.06 -12.11 25.45
C THR A 276 24.49 -12.14 24.96
N GLU A 277 25.43 -11.92 25.86
CA GLU A 277 26.87 -12.15 25.62
C GLU A 277 26.98 -13.50 24.90
N ARG A 278 27.23 -13.49 23.59
CA ARG A 278 27.72 -14.67 22.90
C ARG A 278 29.03 -15.01 23.60
N GLU A 279 28.99 -16.00 24.49
CA GLU A 279 30.20 -16.73 24.80
C GLU A 279 30.69 -17.23 23.43
N GLU A 280 31.69 -16.57 22.89
CA GLU A 280 32.47 -17.07 21.75
C GLU A 280 33.21 -18.34 22.23
N GLU A 281 32.47 -19.42 22.44
CA GLU A 281 33.07 -20.74 22.32
C GLU A 281 33.41 -20.91 20.85
N SER A 282 34.69 -20.99 20.56
CA SER A 282 35.23 -21.39 19.27
C SER A 282 34.71 -22.79 18.94
N ILE A 283 33.59 -22.84 18.19
CA ILE A 283 33.02 -24.10 17.73
C ILE A 283 33.89 -24.55 16.55
N GLU A 284 34.87 -25.41 16.83
CA GLU A 284 35.25 -26.47 15.90
C GLU A 284 34.09 -27.47 15.94
N GLY A 285 32.97 -27.15 15.30
CA GLY A 285 31.76 -27.96 15.35
C GLY A 285 31.83 -29.11 14.34
N ASP A 286 31.48 -30.29 14.84
CA ASP A 286 31.22 -31.47 14.05
C ASP A 286 30.07 -31.23 13.07
N GLU A 287 30.06 -31.92 11.91
CA GLU A 287 29.02 -31.78 10.83
C GLU A 287 27.57 -31.97 11.34
N GLU A 288 27.35 -32.63 12.50
CA GLU A 288 26.05 -32.82 13.14
C GLU A 288 25.50 -31.54 13.80
N GLU A 289 26.33 -30.60 14.25
CA GLU A 289 25.92 -29.35 14.88
C GLU A 289 25.55 -28.29 13.84
N ILE A 290 26.21 -28.31 12.68
CA ILE A 290 25.87 -27.46 11.52
C ILE A 290 24.49 -27.87 10.97
N THR A 291 24.17 -29.17 10.91
CA THR A 291 22.86 -29.65 10.47
C THR A 291 21.73 -29.26 11.42
N SER A 292 21.99 -29.18 12.74
CA SER A 292 20.97 -28.73 13.70
C SER A 292 20.65 -27.23 13.59
N ILE A 293 21.67 -26.39 13.31
CA ILE A 293 21.50 -24.95 13.07
C ILE A 293 20.74 -24.71 11.76
N GLU A 294 21.04 -25.49 10.73
CA GLU A 294 20.32 -25.44 9.45
C GLU A 294 18.89 -25.95 9.58
N GLU A 295 18.62 -26.98 10.38
CA GLU A 295 17.26 -27.47 10.68
C GLU A 295 16.48 -26.47 11.50
N ASP A 296 17.08 -25.82 12.50
CA ASP A 296 16.43 -24.75 13.27
C ASP A 296 16.16 -23.52 12.40
N ALA A 297 17.06 -23.16 11.48
CA ALA A 297 16.82 -22.09 10.53
C ALA A 297 15.70 -22.42 9.53
N LYS A 298 15.59 -23.68 9.09
CA LYS A 298 14.51 -24.18 8.22
C LYS A 298 13.16 -24.19 8.93
N ASN A 299 13.13 -24.41 10.26
CA ASN A 299 11.92 -24.45 11.07
C ASN A 299 11.49 -23.05 11.56
N ARG A 300 12.33 -22.03 11.41
CA ARG A 300 11.92 -20.65 11.70
C ARG A 300 10.96 -20.18 10.60
N ARG A 301 9.69 -20.06 10.98
CA ARG A 301 8.68 -19.47 10.11
C ARG A 301 8.80 -17.94 10.20
N TYR A 302 8.97 -17.31 9.05
CA TYR A 302 8.71 -15.87 8.96
C TYR A 302 7.19 -15.69 8.93
N PRO A 303 6.59 -15.00 9.91
CA PRO A 303 5.14 -14.90 10.00
C PRO A 303 4.55 -14.04 8.88
N MET A 304 5.27 -13.05 8.39
CA MET A 304 4.77 -12.15 7.37
C MET A 304 4.29 -12.94 6.14
N LEU A 305 3.01 -12.78 5.83
CA LEU A 305 2.28 -13.40 4.72
C LEU A 305 2.16 -14.95 4.75
N SER A 306 2.63 -15.64 5.78
CA SER A 306 2.60 -17.13 5.82
C SER A 306 1.20 -17.71 5.87
N PHE A 307 0.26 -17.08 6.58
CA PHE A 307 -1.15 -17.47 6.69
C PHE A 307 -2.11 -16.36 6.30
N SER A 308 -1.62 -15.31 5.68
CA SER A 308 -2.43 -14.16 5.30
C SER A 308 -3.63 -14.59 4.47
N ASN A 309 -4.82 -14.12 4.84
CA ASN A 309 -5.95 -14.15 3.93
C ASN A 309 -5.70 -13.19 2.78
N THR A 310 -6.19 -13.55 1.61
CA THR A 310 -6.05 -12.76 0.40
C THR A 310 -7.40 -12.50 -0.25
N ASP A 311 -7.53 -12.78 -1.52
CA ASP A 311 -8.68 -12.42 -2.32
C ASP A 311 -9.90 -13.34 -2.14
N MET A 312 -11.04 -12.95 -2.70
CA MET A 312 -12.30 -13.68 -2.61
C MET A 312 -12.97 -13.79 -3.98
N ALA A 313 -13.63 -14.92 -4.22
CA ALA A 313 -14.52 -15.08 -5.38
C ALA A 313 -15.86 -15.66 -4.93
N PHE A 314 -16.92 -15.30 -5.66
CA PHE A 314 -18.29 -15.71 -5.34
C PHE A 314 -18.94 -16.41 -6.51
N ARG A 315 -19.80 -17.39 -6.22
CA ARG A 315 -20.64 -18.06 -7.20
C ARG A 315 -21.93 -18.56 -6.53
N ASP A 316 -23.07 -18.00 -6.92
CA ASP A 316 -24.37 -18.26 -6.30
C ASP A 316 -24.28 -18.05 -4.77
N ASP A 317 -24.49 -19.07 -3.97
CA ASP A 317 -24.36 -19.07 -2.49
C ASP A 317 -22.99 -19.60 -1.99
N ILE A 318 -21.97 -19.59 -2.82
CA ILE A 318 -20.62 -20.03 -2.48
C ILE A 318 -19.66 -18.83 -2.43
N LEU A 319 -18.87 -18.78 -1.36
CA LEU A 319 -17.71 -17.90 -1.19
C LEU A 319 -16.45 -18.75 -1.11
N VAL A 320 -15.42 -18.38 -1.87
CA VAL A 320 -14.06 -18.91 -1.70
C VAL A 320 -13.14 -17.78 -1.26
N THR A 321 -12.40 -17.97 -0.17
CA THR A 321 -11.36 -17.06 0.28
C THR A 321 -10.00 -17.68 0.02
N GLY A 322 -9.12 -16.94 -0.63
CA GLY A 322 -7.72 -17.30 -0.82
C GLY A 322 -6.85 -17.00 0.41
N SER A 323 -5.70 -17.61 0.44
CA SER A 323 -4.69 -17.42 1.46
C SER A 323 -3.31 -17.85 0.95
N TYR A 324 -2.24 -17.31 1.50
CA TYR A 324 -0.87 -17.77 1.25
C TYR A 324 -0.65 -19.25 1.59
N HIS A 325 -1.55 -19.83 2.39
CA HIS A 325 -1.49 -21.22 2.84
C HIS A 325 -2.42 -22.18 2.09
N GLY A 326 -3.33 -21.64 1.27
CA GLY A 326 -4.32 -22.38 0.50
C GLY A 326 -5.63 -21.60 0.35
N PHE A 327 -6.78 -22.25 0.46
CA PHE A 327 -8.06 -21.59 0.34
C PHE A 327 -9.15 -22.23 1.20
N ASN A 328 -10.21 -21.46 1.49
CA ASN A 328 -11.36 -21.91 2.25
C ASN A 328 -12.63 -21.75 1.42
N ILE A 329 -13.56 -22.70 1.52
CA ILE A 329 -14.86 -22.68 0.84
C ILE A 329 -15.97 -22.56 1.88
N TYR A 330 -16.86 -21.61 1.67
CA TYR A 330 -18.02 -21.34 2.52
C TYR A 330 -19.31 -21.43 1.72
N SER A 331 -20.42 -21.80 2.39
CA SER A 331 -21.75 -21.51 1.92
C SER A 331 -22.25 -20.20 2.53
N ILE A 332 -22.98 -19.39 1.76
CA ILE A 332 -23.57 -18.14 2.22
C ILE A 332 -25.05 -18.39 2.54
N SER A 333 -25.49 -18.04 3.74
CA SER A 333 -26.91 -18.14 4.15
C SER A 333 -27.75 -17.04 3.48
N GLU A 334 -29.09 -17.13 3.62
CA GLU A 334 -30.02 -16.08 3.14
C GLU A 334 -29.76 -14.71 3.82
N GLU A 335 -29.19 -14.70 5.03
CA GLU A 335 -28.82 -13.49 5.75
C GLU A 335 -27.47 -12.91 5.29
N GLY A 336 -26.76 -13.59 4.40
CA GLY A 336 -25.42 -13.21 3.91
C GLY A 336 -24.28 -13.70 4.79
N LEU A 337 -24.51 -14.60 5.74
CA LEU A 337 -23.48 -15.10 6.66
C LEU A 337 -22.80 -16.36 6.08
N PRO A 338 -21.45 -16.40 6.03
CA PRO A 338 -20.70 -17.53 5.52
C PRO A 338 -20.58 -18.65 6.56
N GLU A 339 -20.78 -19.90 6.13
CA GLU A 339 -20.56 -21.10 6.91
C GLU A 339 -19.50 -21.97 6.25
N LEU A 340 -18.41 -22.28 6.95
CA LEU A 340 -17.27 -23.02 6.42
C LEU A 340 -17.66 -24.46 6.01
N ILE A 341 -17.40 -24.79 4.74
CA ILE A 341 -17.60 -26.15 4.20
C ILE A 341 -16.28 -26.94 4.28
N THR A 342 -15.16 -26.35 3.78
CA THR A 342 -13.87 -27.02 3.74
C THR A 342 -12.71 -26.04 3.70
N SER A 343 -11.57 -26.50 4.17
CA SER A 343 -10.27 -25.82 4.08
C SER A 343 -9.30 -26.67 3.29
N VAL A 344 -8.61 -26.12 2.33
CA VAL A 344 -7.62 -26.79 1.49
C VAL A 344 -6.25 -26.20 1.75
N ILE A 345 -5.34 -26.99 2.27
CA ILE A 345 -3.95 -26.59 2.50
C ILE A 345 -3.16 -26.85 1.21
N CYS A 346 -2.63 -25.81 0.62
CA CYS A 346 -1.81 -25.87 -0.57
C CYS A 346 -0.91 -24.62 -0.66
N PRO A 347 0.17 -24.57 0.13
CA PRO A 347 1.02 -23.39 0.24
C PRO A 347 1.64 -22.96 -1.09
N GLY A 348 1.87 -21.67 -1.26
CA GLY A 348 2.52 -21.15 -2.45
C GLY A 348 2.40 -19.65 -2.64
N GLY A 349 1.72 -18.98 -1.69
CA GLY A 349 1.57 -17.55 -1.69
C GLY A 349 0.66 -17.00 -2.77
N GLN A 350 0.36 -15.79 -2.63
CA GLN A 350 -0.64 -14.90 -3.21
C GLN A 350 -2.07 -15.41 -3.01
N GLY A 351 -2.48 -16.47 -3.65
CA GLY A 351 -3.78 -17.10 -3.36
C GLY A 351 -4.97 -16.37 -3.98
N ASP A 352 -4.77 -15.53 -5.00
CA ASP A 352 -5.87 -14.97 -5.78
C ASP A 352 -6.72 -16.08 -6.39
N VAL A 353 -8.06 -15.92 -6.37
CA VAL A 353 -9.04 -16.95 -6.71
C VAL A 353 -10.05 -16.47 -7.73
N SER A 354 -10.41 -17.35 -8.69
CA SER A 354 -11.53 -17.12 -9.60
C SER A 354 -12.37 -18.38 -9.78
N LEU A 355 -13.67 -18.20 -9.95
CA LEU A 355 -14.65 -19.28 -10.12
C LEU A 355 -15.25 -19.26 -11.53
N VAL A 356 -15.13 -20.37 -12.26
CA VAL A 356 -15.74 -20.54 -13.58
C VAL A 356 -16.45 -21.89 -13.64
N GLY A 357 -17.77 -21.89 -13.56
CA GLY A 357 -18.52 -23.13 -13.41
C GLY A 357 -18.10 -23.88 -12.13
N ASP A 358 -17.69 -25.11 -12.26
CA ASP A 358 -17.21 -25.93 -11.14
C ASP A 358 -15.67 -25.98 -11.07
N LEU A 359 -14.98 -25.05 -11.76
CA LEU A 359 -13.54 -24.88 -11.66
C LEU A 359 -13.21 -23.69 -10.77
N LEU A 360 -12.23 -23.88 -9.89
CA LEU A 360 -11.53 -22.85 -9.14
C LEU A 360 -10.15 -22.70 -9.73
N ILE A 361 -9.78 -21.49 -10.13
CA ILE A 361 -8.44 -21.10 -10.55
C ILE A 361 -7.77 -20.41 -9.37
N TYR A 362 -6.50 -20.74 -9.09
CA TYR A 362 -5.77 -20.32 -7.91
C TYR A 362 -4.35 -19.91 -8.26
N SER A 363 -3.96 -18.69 -7.89
CA SER A 363 -2.64 -18.10 -8.15
C SER A 363 -1.58 -18.59 -7.17
N VAL A 364 -0.38 -18.86 -7.70
CA VAL A 364 0.81 -19.26 -6.91
C VAL A 364 2.03 -18.49 -7.38
N GLU A 365 2.66 -17.74 -6.49
CA GLU A 365 3.81 -16.92 -6.84
C GLU A 365 5.05 -17.18 -5.99
N GLU A 366 4.90 -17.57 -4.73
CA GLU A 366 6.04 -17.78 -3.84
C GLU A 366 6.95 -18.95 -4.24
N THR A 367 8.21 -18.79 -3.92
CA THR A 367 9.26 -19.78 -4.23
C THR A 367 9.12 -21.10 -3.47
N ARG A 368 8.31 -21.13 -2.40
CA ARG A 368 8.01 -22.35 -1.62
C ARG A 368 6.94 -23.23 -2.24
N GLY A 369 6.20 -22.77 -3.25
CA GLY A 369 5.11 -23.51 -3.89
C GLY A 369 5.60 -24.82 -4.52
N ARG A 370 4.82 -25.91 -4.34
CA ARG A 370 5.05 -27.23 -4.92
C ARG A 370 3.82 -27.70 -5.68
N LEU A 371 4.02 -28.41 -6.78
CA LEU A 371 2.90 -28.93 -7.59
C LEU A 371 1.98 -29.89 -6.80
N ASP A 372 2.54 -30.65 -5.86
CA ASP A 372 1.85 -31.60 -5.00
C ASP A 372 1.26 -30.99 -3.71
N CYS A 373 1.31 -29.65 -3.56
CA CYS A 373 0.94 -28.93 -2.34
C CYS A 373 1.72 -29.36 -1.09
N GLY A 374 2.94 -29.92 -1.24
CA GLY A 374 3.78 -30.39 -0.13
C GLY A 374 4.11 -29.24 0.84
N LEU A 375 3.98 -29.53 2.15
CA LEU A 375 4.18 -28.54 3.23
C LEU A 375 5.65 -28.22 3.46
N GLU A 376 6.55 -29.08 3.04
CA GLU A 376 8.00 -28.92 3.13
C GLU A 376 8.54 -27.78 2.27
N GLY A 377 7.76 -27.32 1.28
CA GLY A 377 8.16 -26.28 0.37
C GLY A 377 9.34 -26.67 -0.54
N VAL A 378 10.03 -25.67 -1.07
CA VAL A 378 11.27 -25.81 -1.86
C VAL A 378 12.28 -24.81 -1.31
N ILE A 379 13.40 -25.30 -0.79
CA ILE A 379 14.41 -24.52 -0.07
C ILE A 379 15.72 -24.31 -0.84
N VAL A 380 15.85 -24.91 -2.04
CA VAL A 380 17.02 -24.79 -2.91
C VAL A 380 16.76 -23.75 -4.00
N ASP A 381 17.82 -23.19 -4.57
CA ASP A 381 17.74 -22.12 -5.56
C ASP A 381 16.99 -22.56 -6.83
N ALA A 382 17.25 -23.75 -7.33
CA ALA A 382 16.55 -24.33 -8.46
C ALA A 382 16.03 -25.75 -8.16
N SER A 383 14.76 -26.03 -8.48
CA SER A 383 14.14 -27.33 -8.28
C SER A 383 12.99 -27.59 -9.25
N LEU A 384 12.97 -28.79 -9.82
CA LEU A 384 11.84 -29.27 -10.63
C LEU A 384 10.55 -29.52 -9.83
N ASP A 385 10.64 -29.59 -8.51
CA ASP A 385 9.47 -29.73 -7.62
C ASP A 385 8.78 -28.39 -7.37
N ARG A 386 9.46 -27.26 -7.63
CA ARG A 386 8.88 -25.93 -7.45
C ARG A 386 7.78 -25.68 -8.45
N PHE A 387 6.70 -25.13 -7.94
CA PHE A 387 5.55 -24.70 -8.74
C PHE A 387 5.28 -23.20 -8.54
N ARG A 388 5.19 -22.46 -9.64
CA ARG A 388 4.71 -21.06 -9.67
C ARG A 388 3.87 -20.88 -10.95
N GLY A 389 2.68 -20.27 -10.80
CA GLY A 389 1.71 -20.11 -11.89
C GLY A 389 0.29 -20.39 -11.43
N LEU A 390 -0.56 -20.96 -12.27
CA LEU A 390 -1.97 -21.21 -11.98
C LEU A 390 -2.23 -22.69 -11.65
N ARG A 391 -2.94 -22.95 -10.55
CA ARG A 391 -3.55 -24.24 -10.23
C ARG A 391 -5.03 -24.23 -10.59
N ILE A 392 -5.56 -25.36 -10.99
CA ILE A 392 -6.96 -25.50 -11.34
C ILE A 392 -7.53 -26.65 -10.52
N PHE A 393 -8.58 -26.36 -9.75
CA PHE A 393 -9.27 -27.33 -8.92
C PHE A 393 -10.68 -27.58 -9.46
N ASP A 394 -11.11 -28.84 -9.46
CA ASP A 394 -12.51 -29.23 -9.56
C ASP A 394 -13.16 -29.15 -8.17
N ILE A 395 -14.15 -28.28 -8.06
CA ILE A 395 -14.94 -28.02 -6.85
C ILE A 395 -16.40 -28.48 -7.01
N SER A 396 -16.69 -29.41 -7.93
CA SER A 396 -18.04 -30.01 -8.08
C SER A 396 -18.50 -30.68 -6.80
N ASP A 397 -17.57 -31.23 -6.00
CA ASP A 397 -17.76 -31.64 -4.62
C ASP A 397 -17.04 -30.64 -3.69
N LEU A 398 -17.78 -29.65 -3.17
CA LEU A 398 -17.26 -28.58 -2.32
C LEU A 398 -16.54 -29.10 -1.07
N SER A 399 -16.88 -30.30 -0.61
CA SER A 399 -16.24 -30.92 0.57
C SER A 399 -14.92 -31.61 0.24
N ARG A 400 -14.62 -31.83 -1.04
CA ARG A 400 -13.43 -32.57 -1.50
C ARG A 400 -12.88 -32.02 -2.82
N PRO A 401 -12.42 -30.78 -2.84
CA PRO A 401 -11.76 -30.20 -4.01
C PRO A 401 -10.61 -31.07 -4.51
N LYS A 402 -10.41 -31.12 -5.84
CA LYS A 402 -9.33 -31.87 -6.46
C LYS A 402 -8.56 -30.98 -7.45
N GLN A 403 -7.24 -30.96 -7.35
CA GLN A 403 -6.40 -30.34 -8.37
C GLN A 403 -6.49 -31.17 -9.65
N VAL A 404 -6.98 -30.57 -10.75
CA VAL A 404 -7.21 -31.22 -12.05
C VAL A 404 -6.36 -30.63 -13.17
N GLY A 405 -5.68 -29.52 -12.93
CA GLY A 405 -4.79 -28.88 -13.88
C GLY A 405 -3.83 -27.93 -13.21
N ALA A 406 -2.76 -27.58 -13.92
CA ALA A 406 -1.78 -26.62 -13.51
C ALA A 406 -1.04 -26.04 -14.71
N VAL A 407 -0.70 -24.76 -14.67
CA VAL A 407 0.13 -24.07 -15.67
C VAL A 407 1.29 -23.40 -14.95
N GLN A 408 2.51 -23.77 -15.30
CA GLN A 408 3.70 -23.10 -14.80
C GLN A 408 4.03 -21.86 -15.61
N THR A 409 4.46 -20.80 -14.98
CA THR A 409 4.87 -19.54 -15.60
C THR A 409 6.25 -19.12 -15.12
N CYS A 410 6.91 -18.23 -15.83
CA CYS A 410 8.28 -17.83 -15.51
C CYS A 410 8.37 -16.93 -14.28
N ARG A 411 7.33 -16.17 -13.99
CA ARG A 411 7.30 -15.19 -12.88
C ARG A 411 6.26 -15.52 -11.80
N GLY A 412 5.63 -16.70 -11.90
CA GLY A 412 4.51 -17.06 -11.04
C GLY A 412 3.20 -16.43 -11.50
N SER A 413 2.24 -16.42 -10.61
CA SER A 413 0.96 -15.74 -10.75
C SER A 413 0.69 -14.94 -9.47
N HIS A 414 0.79 -13.63 -9.57
CA HIS A 414 0.39 -12.71 -8.52
C HIS A 414 -1.14 -12.64 -8.51
N THR A 415 -1.70 -12.18 -9.62
CA THR A 415 -3.13 -12.19 -9.90
C THR A 415 -3.39 -12.82 -11.26
N HIS A 416 -4.65 -13.16 -11.51
CA HIS A 416 -5.10 -13.64 -12.80
C HIS A 416 -6.50 -13.14 -13.12
N SER A 417 -6.77 -12.91 -14.40
CA SER A 417 -8.06 -12.36 -14.83
C SER A 417 -8.74 -13.33 -15.77
N VAL A 418 -9.95 -13.75 -15.45
CA VAL A 418 -10.77 -14.55 -16.36
C VAL A 418 -11.34 -13.65 -17.45
N VAL A 419 -10.74 -13.68 -18.63
CA VAL A 419 -11.10 -12.77 -19.74
C VAL A 419 -12.34 -13.22 -20.46
N SER A 420 -12.47 -14.52 -20.69
CA SER A 420 -13.63 -15.07 -21.38
C SER A 420 -13.86 -16.53 -21.03
N GLY A 421 -15.11 -16.97 -21.14
CA GLY A 421 -15.42 -18.38 -21.08
C GLY A 421 -16.47 -18.78 -20.04
N PRO A 422 -16.87 -20.05 -20.08
CA PRO A 422 -16.44 -20.97 -21.13
C PRO A 422 -16.99 -20.57 -22.50
N SER A 423 -16.13 -20.53 -23.50
CA SER A 423 -16.52 -20.31 -24.89
C SER A 423 -17.38 -21.48 -25.41
N PRO A 424 -18.05 -21.39 -26.58
CA PRO A 424 -18.77 -22.52 -27.18
C PRO A 424 -17.94 -23.78 -27.38
N ASN A 425 -16.60 -23.64 -27.40
CA ASN A 425 -15.66 -24.76 -27.51
C ASN A 425 -15.23 -25.32 -26.14
N GLY A 426 -15.85 -24.87 -25.05
CA GLY A 426 -15.50 -25.31 -23.69
C GLY A 426 -14.13 -24.81 -23.21
N LYS A 427 -13.68 -23.63 -23.64
CA LYS A 427 -12.40 -23.05 -23.26
C LYS A 427 -12.57 -21.76 -22.48
N ILE A 428 -11.73 -21.57 -21.48
CA ILE A 428 -11.57 -20.33 -20.69
C ILE A 428 -10.26 -19.69 -21.14
N LEU A 429 -10.24 -18.38 -21.31
CA LEU A 429 -9.01 -17.58 -21.45
C LEU A 429 -8.77 -16.78 -20.18
N VAL A 430 -7.52 -16.80 -19.76
CA VAL A 430 -7.05 -16.10 -18.56
C VAL A 430 -5.82 -15.28 -18.90
N TYR A 431 -5.78 -14.03 -18.46
CA TYR A 431 -4.52 -13.27 -18.39
C TYR A 431 -3.85 -13.55 -17.05
N ASN A 432 -2.55 -13.74 -17.10
CA ASN A 432 -1.75 -13.96 -15.92
C ASN A 432 -0.71 -12.87 -15.78
N SER A 433 -0.63 -12.32 -14.58
CA SER A 433 0.39 -11.40 -14.16
C SER A 433 1.23 -12.03 -13.06
N GLY A 434 2.53 -12.11 -13.27
CA GLY A 434 3.50 -12.56 -12.27
C GLY A 434 4.42 -11.43 -11.90
N THR A 435 4.53 -11.12 -10.61
CA THR A 435 5.38 -10.06 -10.09
C THR A 435 6.71 -10.58 -9.55
N GLY A 436 6.84 -11.89 -9.35
CA GLY A 436 8.04 -12.51 -8.83
C GLY A 436 9.23 -12.42 -9.77
N SER A 437 10.42 -12.70 -9.24
CA SER A 437 11.64 -12.86 -10.04
C SER A 437 11.47 -13.93 -11.10
N VAL A 438 12.17 -13.79 -12.23
CA VAL A 438 12.21 -14.82 -13.27
C VAL A 438 12.88 -16.07 -12.70
N ARG A 439 12.29 -17.24 -12.98
CA ARG A 439 12.80 -18.55 -12.54
C ARG A 439 14.05 -18.92 -13.33
N GLU A 440 14.92 -19.71 -12.71
CA GLU A 440 16.05 -20.32 -13.37
C GLU A 440 15.61 -21.22 -14.54
N GLU A 441 16.35 -21.22 -15.64
CA GLU A 441 16.07 -22.03 -16.83
C GLU A 441 16.12 -23.55 -16.51
N GLU A 442 16.89 -23.96 -15.48
CA GLU A 442 16.93 -25.31 -14.94
C GLU A 442 15.62 -25.78 -14.31
N GLU A 443 14.79 -24.83 -13.78
CA GLU A 443 13.47 -25.14 -13.23
C GLU A 443 12.38 -25.22 -14.29
N LEU A 444 12.40 -24.25 -15.21
CA LEU A 444 11.43 -24.15 -16.29
C LEU A 444 12.12 -23.67 -17.56
N GLU A 445 12.24 -24.56 -18.52
CA GLU A 445 12.84 -24.28 -19.82
C GLU A 445 12.20 -23.03 -20.45
N GLN A 446 13.00 -22.15 -21.04
CA GLN A 446 12.64 -20.88 -21.70
C GLN A 446 12.35 -19.69 -20.76
N CYS A 447 12.50 -19.80 -19.45
CA CYS A 447 12.49 -18.66 -18.56
C CYS A 447 13.82 -17.91 -18.64
N ILE A 448 13.80 -16.78 -19.32
CA ILE A 448 14.98 -15.97 -19.57
C ILE A 448 14.76 -14.62 -18.89
N GLU A 449 15.69 -14.23 -18.03
CA GLU A 449 15.74 -12.91 -17.43
C GLU A 449 16.20 -11.86 -18.46
N ASP A 450 16.32 -10.60 -18.05
CA ASP A 450 16.76 -9.54 -18.95
C ASP A 450 18.24 -9.69 -19.31
N ILE A 451 18.49 -10.29 -20.48
CA ILE A 451 19.79 -10.34 -21.10
C ILE A 451 19.85 -9.24 -22.18
N PRO A 452 20.75 -8.27 -22.10
CA PRO A 452 20.80 -7.17 -23.05
C PRO A 452 20.83 -7.64 -24.52
N GLY A 453 19.78 -7.27 -25.26
CA GLY A 453 19.62 -7.61 -26.68
C GLY A 453 18.92 -8.96 -26.94
N ASP A 454 18.43 -9.64 -25.92
CA ASP A 454 17.58 -10.84 -26.06
C ASP A 454 16.10 -10.46 -25.86
N ASP A 455 15.30 -10.58 -26.92
CA ASP A 455 13.87 -10.26 -26.92
C ASP A 455 12.98 -11.39 -26.39
N ARG A 456 13.56 -12.52 -25.95
CA ARG A 456 12.86 -13.67 -25.37
C ARG A 456 12.64 -13.54 -23.87
N THR A 457 13.09 -12.44 -23.25
CA THR A 457 12.92 -12.22 -21.80
C THR A 457 11.48 -12.45 -21.34
N ALA A 458 11.31 -12.99 -20.14
CA ALA A 458 10.01 -13.13 -19.47
C ALA A 458 9.49 -11.81 -18.86
N LEU A 459 10.33 -10.75 -18.84
CA LEU A 459 9.94 -9.40 -18.45
C LEU A 459 9.18 -8.70 -19.56
N PHE A 460 8.43 -7.66 -19.21
CA PHE A 460 7.70 -6.79 -20.14
C PHE A 460 6.58 -7.48 -20.92
N ARG A 461 5.98 -8.54 -20.34
CA ARG A 461 4.95 -9.38 -20.95
C ARG A 461 3.85 -9.72 -19.96
N ILE A 462 2.72 -10.15 -20.50
CA ILE A 462 1.69 -10.89 -19.79
C ILE A 462 1.54 -12.26 -20.45
N ASP A 463 1.05 -13.25 -19.71
CA ASP A 463 0.73 -14.56 -20.28
C ASP A 463 -0.76 -14.67 -20.59
N VAL A 464 -1.09 -15.18 -21.77
CA VAL A 464 -2.45 -15.57 -22.16
C VAL A 464 -2.56 -17.08 -22.05
N ILE A 465 -3.39 -17.54 -21.11
CA ILE A 465 -3.53 -18.96 -20.76
C ILE A 465 -4.89 -19.47 -21.25
N GLU A 466 -4.87 -20.63 -21.91
CA GLU A 466 -6.06 -21.36 -22.32
C GLU A 466 -6.31 -22.55 -21.37
N ILE A 467 -7.50 -22.61 -20.78
CA ILE A 467 -7.96 -23.69 -19.90
C ILE A 467 -9.14 -24.41 -20.56
N PRO A 468 -8.96 -25.67 -21.06
CA PRO A 468 -10.06 -26.50 -21.53
C PRO A 468 -10.90 -26.99 -20.33
N VAL A 469 -12.22 -26.71 -20.31
CA VAL A 469 -13.09 -27.08 -19.19
C VAL A 469 -13.25 -28.59 -19.05
N ASP A 470 -13.32 -29.33 -20.18
CA ASP A 470 -13.49 -30.80 -20.19
C ASP A 470 -12.20 -31.55 -19.78
N ASP A 471 -11.02 -30.95 -19.95
CA ASP A 471 -9.73 -31.53 -19.58
C ASP A 471 -8.76 -30.43 -19.13
N PRO A 472 -8.88 -29.90 -17.91
CA PRO A 472 -7.99 -28.85 -17.41
C PRO A 472 -6.52 -29.23 -17.33
N SER A 473 -6.18 -30.54 -17.41
CA SER A 473 -4.79 -30.99 -17.45
C SER A 473 -4.05 -30.57 -18.75
N GLN A 474 -4.79 -30.16 -19.79
CA GLN A 474 -4.23 -29.63 -21.06
C GLN A 474 -4.11 -28.09 -21.07
N SER A 475 -4.27 -27.45 -19.94
CA SER A 475 -4.08 -25.99 -19.82
C SER A 475 -2.66 -25.60 -20.19
N ARG A 476 -2.51 -24.46 -20.87
CA ARG A 476 -1.20 -23.99 -21.35
C ARG A 476 -1.22 -22.50 -21.64
N ILE A 477 -0.04 -21.88 -21.64
CA ILE A 477 0.19 -20.57 -22.22
C ILE A 477 0.04 -20.70 -23.74
N ILE A 478 -0.78 -19.85 -24.36
CA ILE A 478 -0.97 -19.83 -25.83
C ILE A 478 -0.30 -18.64 -26.49
N ASP A 479 -0.04 -17.56 -25.75
CA ASP A 479 0.68 -16.35 -26.17
C ASP A 479 1.27 -15.63 -24.95
N SER A 480 2.32 -14.86 -25.16
CA SER A 480 2.93 -13.98 -24.15
C SER A 480 3.27 -12.63 -24.80
N PRO A 481 2.26 -11.81 -25.12
CA PRO A 481 2.45 -10.57 -25.85
C PRO A 481 3.27 -9.55 -25.06
N ALA A 482 4.21 -8.87 -25.73
CA ALA A 482 5.04 -7.81 -25.19
C ALA A 482 4.25 -6.47 -25.13
N VAL A 483 3.25 -6.40 -24.26
CA VAL A 483 2.29 -5.28 -24.19
C VAL A 483 2.92 -3.95 -23.76
N PHE A 484 4.11 -3.98 -23.16
CA PHE A 484 4.84 -2.79 -22.73
C PHE A 484 5.80 -2.25 -23.79
N ALA A 485 6.03 -3.00 -24.87
CA ALA A 485 6.96 -2.57 -25.92
C ALA A 485 6.56 -1.23 -26.55
N ASP A 486 7.57 -0.44 -26.86
CA ASP A 486 7.37 0.80 -27.63
C ASP A 486 6.90 0.44 -29.06
N PRO A 487 5.75 0.94 -29.51
CA PRO A 487 5.15 0.53 -30.78
C PRO A 487 5.92 0.99 -32.02
N GLU A 488 6.78 2.02 -31.90
CA GLU A 488 7.56 2.57 -33.03
C GLU A 488 8.93 1.88 -33.14
N THR A 489 9.59 1.66 -32.00
CA THR A 489 10.98 1.13 -31.97
C THR A 489 11.05 -0.35 -31.68
N GLY A 490 10.00 -0.96 -31.10
CA GLY A 490 9.97 -2.35 -30.65
C GLY A 490 10.79 -2.63 -29.40
N VAL A 491 11.29 -1.60 -28.70
CA VAL A 491 12.01 -1.76 -27.42
C VAL A 491 11.04 -2.28 -26.37
N LEU A 492 11.35 -3.43 -25.76
CA LEU A 492 10.44 -4.13 -24.82
C LEU A 492 10.10 -3.26 -23.58
N ALA A 493 11.11 -2.64 -22.97
CA ALA A 493 10.92 -1.68 -21.88
C ALA A 493 10.50 -0.31 -22.44
N GLY A 494 9.33 -0.23 -23.10
CA GLY A 494 8.84 0.96 -23.79
C GLY A 494 8.05 1.93 -22.90
N LEU A 495 7.84 1.63 -21.61
CA LEU A 495 7.08 2.44 -20.67
C LEU A 495 7.97 3.04 -19.57
N TRP A 496 7.43 3.34 -18.40
CA TRP A 496 8.17 3.98 -17.32
C TRP A 496 9.39 3.15 -16.90
N ARG A 497 10.52 3.83 -16.78
CA ARG A 497 11.83 3.17 -16.53
C ARG A 497 12.22 3.13 -15.05
N GLY A 498 11.34 3.54 -14.16
CA GLY A 498 11.63 3.73 -12.75
C GLY A 498 12.22 5.11 -12.44
N GLY A 499 12.23 5.46 -11.16
CA GLY A 499 12.69 6.75 -10.66
C GLY A 499 11.57 7.74 -10.37
N ASP A 500 11.94 8.96 -10.00
CA ASP A 500 11.00 10.03 -9.70
C ASP A 500 10.53 10.79 -10.96
N HIS A 501 9.47 11.55 -10.83
CA HIS A 501 8.91 12.41 -11.86
C HIS A 501 9.37 13.89 -11.74
N GLY A 502 10.32 14.17 -10.86
CA GLY A 502 10.81 15.50 -10.51
C GLY A 502 10.47 15.91 -9.07
N ASP A 503 10.64 17.19 -8.74
CA ASP A 503 10.41 17.72 -7.39
C ASP A 503 8.98 17.40 -6.91
N ASP A 504 8.85 17.08 -5.63
CA ASP A 504 7.58 16.75 -4.94
C ASP A 504 6.81 15.53 -5.51
N SER A 505 7.51 14.62 -6.20
CA SER A 505 6.94 13.36 -6.71
C SER A 505 7.44 12.15 -5.92
N GLN A 506 6.75 11.00 -6.11
CA GLN A 506 7.23 9.72 -5.60
C GLN A 506 8.25 9.08 -6.55
N GLU A 507 9.14 8.26 -5.98
CA GLU A 507 9.88 7.28 -6.76
C GLU A 507 8.91 6.18 -7.21
N THR A 508 8.64 6.12 -8.52
CA THR A 508 7.70 5.18 -9.13
C THR A 508 8.46 3.97 -9.66
N TYR A 509 7.90 2.79 -9.46
CA TYR A 509 8.50 1.53 -9.89
C TYR A 509 8.62 1.43 -11.42
N ILE A 510 9.56 0.62 -11.91
CA ILE A 510 9.67 0.35 -13.35
C ILE A 510 8.46 -0.45 -13.85
N THR A 511 7.99 -0.16 -15.06
CA THR A 511 6.91 -0.93 -15.69
C THR A 511 7.47 -2.14 -16.43
N ASP A 512 7.62 -3.25 -15.73
CA ASP A 512 8.07 -4.53 -16.28
C ASP A 512 7.05 -5.67 -16.13
N GLN A 513 5.93 -5.37 -15.46
CA GLN A 513 4.83 -6.28 -15.12
C GLN A 513 3.55 -5.49 -14.85
N CYS A 514 2.38 -6.18 -14.80
CA CYS A 514 1.20 -5.68 -14.15
C CYS A 514 1.06 -6.34 -12.77
N HIS A 515 0.54 -5.59 -11.80
CA HIS A 515 0.03 -6.19 -10.56
C HIS A 515 -1.34 -6.79 -10.86
N ASP A 516 -2.32 -5.96 -11.22
CA ASP A 516 -3.64 -6.40 -11.63
C ASP A 516 -3.97 -6.02 -13.08
N ILE A 517 -4.78 -6.86 -13.73
CA ILE A 517 -5.43 -6.54 -15.00
C ILE A 517 -6.92 -6.79 -14.83
N THR A 518 -7.71 -5.75 -14.68
CA THR A 518 -9.17 -5.89 -14.58
C THR A 518 -9.79 -5.84 -15.97
N VAL A 519 -10.46 -6.91 -16.35
CA VAL A 519 -11.11 -7.05 -17.64
C VAL A 519 -12.59 -6.62 -17.59
N PHE A 520 -13.05 -5.93 -18.63
CA PHE A 520 -14.47 -5.58 -18.82
C PHE A 520 -14.93 -6.06 -20.21
N PRO A 521 -15.19 -7.36 -20.37
CA PRO A 521 -15.36 -7.99 -21.68
C PRO A 521 -16.52 -7.44 -22.51
N SER A 522 -17.60 -6.97 -21.87
CA SER A 522 -18.75 -6.39 -22.58
C SER A 522 -18.45 -5.07 -23.28
N ALA A 523 -17.43 -4.33 -22.81
CA ALA A 523 -16.93 -3.12 -23.45
C ALA A 523 -15.69 -3.38 -24.31
N ASN A 524 -15.19 -4.63 -24.39
CA ASN A 524 -13.96 -5.04 -25.06
C ASN A 524 -12.71 -4.30 -24.57
N ILE A 525 -12.66 -3.91 -23.31
CA ILE A 525 -11.53 -3.21 -22.69
C ILE A 525 -11.03 -3.94 -21.45
N ALA A 526 -9.78 -3.68 -21.09
CA ALA A 526 -9.22 -4.02 -19.79
C ALA A 526 -8.36 -2.87 -19.27
N ALA A 527 -8.26 -2.73 -17.96
CA ALA A 527 -7.37 -1.78 -17.32
C ALA A 527 -6.28 -2.52 -16.56
N GLY A 528 -5.02 -2.23 -16.88
CA GLY A 528 -3.86 -2.78 -16.18
C GLY A 528 -3.26 -1.76 -15.24
N ALA A 529 -3.13 -2.11 -13.96
CA ALA A 529 -2.31 -1.42 -13.00
C ALA A 529 -0.93 -2.07 -13.03
N CYS A 530 0.02 -1.44 -13.75
CA CYS A 530 1.23 -2.12 -14.18
C CYS A 530 2.46 -1.41 -13.61
N SER A 531 2.71 -1.60 -12.32
CA SER A 531 3.88 -1.08 -11.58
C SER A 531 4.06 0.44 -11.72
N GLY A 532 4.60 0.93 -12.83
CA GLY A 532 4.85 2.36 -13.09
C GLY A 532 3.79 3.06 -13.95
N ASN A 533 2.78 2.33 -14.45
CA ASN A 533 1.78 2.87 -15.37
C ASN A 533 0.37 2.32 -15.14
N GLY A 534 -0.63 3.18 -15.34
CA GLY A 534 -1.99 2.76 -15.66
C GLY A 534 -2.14 2.55 -17.17
N ILE A 535 -2.72 1.43 -17.60
CA ILE A 535 -2.79 1.04 -19.01
C ILE A 535 -4.24 0.68 -19.37
N LEU A 536 -4.69 1.15 -20.53
CA LEU A 536 -5.94 0.70 -21.14
C LEU A 536 -5.64 -0.23 -22.32
N PHE A 537 -6.26 -1.42 -22.31
CA PHE A 537 -6.11 -2.43 -23.34
C PHE A 537 -7.41 -2.57 -24.17
N ASP A 538 -7.26 -2.84 -25.46
CA ASP A 538 -8.31 -3.44 -26.29
C ASP A 538 -8.20 -4.97 -26.20
N ILE A 539 -9.30 -5.60 -25.82
CA ILE A 539 -9.44 -7.05 -25.71
C ILE A 539 -10.56 -7.59 -26.63
N THR A 540 -10.83 -6.88 -27.75
CA THR A 540 -11.77 -7.33 -28.80
C THR A 540 -11.44 -8.74 -29.28
N ASP A 541 -10.15 -9.05 -29.44
CA ASP A 541 -9.63 -10.43 -29.54
C ASP A 541 -8.96 -10.78 -28.20
N PRO A 542 -9.63 -11.46 -27.28
CA PRO A 542 -9.09 -11.75 -25.96
C PRO A 542 -7.84 -12.64 -25.99
N SER A 543 -7.54 -13.30 -27.12
CA SER A 543 -6.28 -14.05 -27.28
C SER A 543 -5.10 -13.16 -27.66
N LYS A 544 -5.34 -11.87 -27.99
CA LYS A 544 -4.33 -10.92 -28.48
C LYS A 544 -4.55 -9.52 -27.93
N PRO A 545 -4.47 -9.34 -26.62
CA PRO A 545 -4.65 -8.01 -26.04
C PRO A 545 -3.59 -7.04 -26.56
N HIS A 546 -3.97 -5.79 -26.78
CA HIS A 546 -3.03 -4.75 -27.13
C HIS A 546 -3.34 -3.43 -26.42
N ARG A 547 -2.29 -2.70 -26.10
CA ARG A 547 -2.40 -1.40 -25.43
C ARG A 547 -2.95 -0.32 -26.36
N ILE A 548 -3.96 0.42 -25.88
CA ILE A 548 -4.57 1.55 -26.61
C ILE A 548 -4.26 2.89 -25.94
N ASP A 549 -4.08 2.92 -24.63
CA ASP A 549 -3.64 4.11 -23.89
C ASP A 549 -2.78 3.79 -22.70
N VAL A 550 -2.04 4.79 -22.18
CA VAL A 550 -1.14 4.67 -21.05
C VAL A 550 -1.01 6.01 -20.33
N VAL A 551 -1.01 5.97 -19.01
CA VAL A 551 -0.83 7.13 -18.14
C VAL A 551 0.23 6.87 -17.08
N THR A 552 0.81 7.96 -16.55
CA THR A 552 1.65 7.99 -15.35
C THR A 552 1.04 8.95 -14.34
N ASP A 553 1.38 8.79 -13.08
CA ASP A 553 1.01 9.69 -11.99
C ASP A 553 2.22 9.95 -11.11
N SER A 554 2.57 11.21 -10.90
CA SER A 554 3.72 11.60 -10.06
C SER A 554 3.51 11.34 -8.57
N GLY A 555 2.27 11.12 -8.15
CA GLY A 555 1.90 10.73 -6.79
C GLY A 555 1.92 9.22 -6.55
N PHE A 556 2.06 8.39 -7.59
CA PHE A 556 2.02 6.93 -7.49
C PHE A 556 3.42 6.31 -7.42
N ALA A 557 3.66 5.48 -6.42
CA ALA A 557 4.86 4.64 -6.31
C ALA A 557 4.68 3.30 -7.02
N TYR A 558 3.49 2.68 -6.88
CA TYR A 558 3.23 1.36 -7.42
C TYR A 558 1.76 1.20 -7.82
N TRP A 559 1.49 1.18 -9.13
CA TRP A 559 0.17 0.93 -9.68
C TRP A 559 -0.26 -0.50 -9.40
N HIS A 560 -1.31 -0.67 -8.58
CA HIS A 560 -1.68 -1.92 -7.96
C HIS A 560 -2.94 -2.55 -8.56
N SER A 561 -4.11 -1.92 -8.42
CA SER A 561 -5.38 -2.44 -8.91
C SER A 561 -6.15 -1.43 -9.75
N ALA A 562 -7.15 -1.92 -10.49
CA ALA A 562 -8.01 -1.09 -11.32
C ALA A 562 -9.47 -1.54 -11.18
N THR A 563 -10.41 -0.60 -11.11
CA THR A 563 -11.85 -0.91 -11.06
C THR A 563 -12.62 0.04 -11.98
N PHE A 564 -13.37 -0.51 -12.94
CA PHE A 564 -14.26 0.28 -13.78
C PHE A 564 -15.56 0.63 -13.04
N ASN A 565 -16.18 1.74 -13.41
CA ASN A 565 -17.59 1.94 -13.06
C ASN A 565 -18.50 0.98 -13.86
N ASN A 566 -19.79 0.90 -13.51
CA ASN A 566 -20.68 -0.07 -14.11
C ASN A 566 -20.86 0.11 -15.65
N GLU A 567 -20.67 1.30 -16.16
CA GLU A 567 -20.77 1.63 -17.58
C GLU A 567 -19.46 1.45 -18.36
N GLY A 568 -18.32 1.21 -17.69
CA GLY A 568 -16.99 1.14 -18.31
C GLY A 568 -16.53 2.48 -18.89
N THR A 569 -17.02 3.60 -18.35
CA THR A 569 -16.68 4.97 -18.77
C THR A 569 -15.73 5.69 -17.84
N LYS A 570 -15.45 5.07 -16.69
CA LYS A 570 -14.50 5.54 -15.68
C LYS A 570 -13.67 4.35 -15.20
N VAL A 571 -12.46 4.63 -14.75
CA VAL A 571 -11.61 3.67 -14.05
C VAL A 571 -10.94 4.35 -12.86
N LEU A 572 -10.93 3.65 -11.73
CA LEU A 572 -10.21 4.00 -10.54
C LEU A 572 -8.99 3.09 -10.45
N PHE A 573 -7.79 3.67 -10.31
CA PHE A 573 -6.55 2.95 -10.03
C PHE A 573 -6.10 3.20 -8.60
N THR A 574 -5.47 2.21 -7.97
CA THR A 574 -4.93 2.32 -6.62
C THR A 574 -3.41 2.37 -6.63
N ASP A 575 -2.82 3.16 -5.72
CA ASP A 575 -1.39 3.20 -5.42
C ASP A 575 -1.09 2.40 -4.15
N GLU A 576 -0.44 1.27 -4.27
CA GLU A 576 0.03 0.48 -3.13
C GLU A 576 1.43 0.92 -2.69
N TRP A 577 1.58 2.17 -2.35
CA TRP A 577 2.83 2.77 -1.92
C TRP A 577 3.51 2.01 -0.77
N GLY A 578 4.57 1.26 -1.06
CA GLY A 578 5.32 0.48 -0.09
C GLY A 578 4.78 -0.93 0.18
N GLY A 579 3.89 -1.44 -0.72
CA GLY A 579 3.44 -2.83 -0.72
C GLY A 579 2.59 -3.22 0.48
N GLY A 580 1.83 -2.28 1.05
CA GLY A 580 0.95 -2.55 2.20
C GLY A 580 1.69 -2.93 3.51
N GLY A 581 3.01 -2.93 3.54
CA GLY A 581 3.79 -3.34 4.71
C GLY A 581 4.19 -2.22 5.66
N ARG A 582 3.70 -0.98 5.46
CA ARG A 582 4.12 0.20 6.22
C ARG A 582 2.99 1.17 6.48
N ALA A 583 3.15 2.03 7.50
CA ALA A 583 2.27 3.15 7.76
C ALA A 583 2.40 4.20 6.64
N ARG A 584 1.30 4.47 5.91
CA ARG A 584 1.25 5.40 4.78
C ARG A 584 -0.01 6.29 4.76
N CYS A 585 -0.86 6.19 5.79
CA CYS A 585 -2.02 7.06 6.00
C CYS A 585 -1.81 7.97 7.23
N ARG A 586 -0.56 8.38 7.46
CA ARG A 586 -0.23 9.27 8.58
C ARG A 586 -0.74 10.69 8.31
N ALA A 587 -0.92 11.47 9.36
CA ALA A 587 -1.48 12.82 9.26
C ALA A 587 -0.68 13.77 8.33
N TRP A 588 0.58 13.47 8.05
CA TRP A 588 1.48 14.28 7.23
C TRP A 588 1.78 13.69 5.84
N ASP A 589 1.33 12.45 5.57
CA ASP A 589 1.52 11.85 4.25
C ASP A 589 0.75 12.63 3.18
N PRO A 590 1.34 12.91 2.01
CA PRO A 590 0.65 13.59 0.91
C PRO A 590 -0.64 12.87 0.52
N VAL A 591 -1.69 13.65 0.26
CA VAL A 591 -3.03 13.09 -0.05
C VAL A 591 -3.10 12.31 -1.36
N ASN A 592 -2.14 12.48 -2.26
CA ASN A 592 -2.03 11.78 -3.53
C ASN A 592 -1.04 10.59 -3.50
N TRP A 593 -0.47 10.25 -2.32
CA TRP A 593 0.43 9.11 -2.14
C TRP A 593 -0.31 7.98 -1.42
N GLY A 594 -0.23 6.75 -1.93
CA GLY A 594 -0.99 5.62 -1.40
C GLY A 594 -2.50 5.81 -1.54
N ALA A 595 -2.93 6.47 -2.61
CA ALA A 595 -4.28 6.94 -2.85
C ALA A 595 -4.92 6.27 -4.08
N ASP A 596 -6.16 6.61 -4.34
CA ASP A 596 -6.83 6.31 -5.61
C ASP A 596 -6.59 7.43 -6.60
N ALA A 597 -6.48 7.10 -7.89
CA ALA A 597 -6.56 8.03 -8.99
C ALA A 597 -7.76 7.70 -9.89
N ILE A 598 -8.65 8.67 -10.09
CA ILE A 598 -9.88 8.52 -10.87
C ILE A 598 -9.68 9.10 -12.26
N TYR A 599 -9.96 8.29 -13.26
CA TYR A 599 -9.89 8.67 -14.68
C TYR A 599 -11.25 8.47 -15.35
N ASP A 600 -11.65 9.42 -16.19
CA ASP A 600 -12.72 9.20 -17.17
C ASP A 600 -12.13 8.61 -18.46
N ILE A 601 -12.87 7.72 -19.10
CA ILE A 601 -12.51 7.14 -20.39
C ILE A 601 -13.24 7.91 -21.50
N VAL A 602 -12.52 8.74 -22.24
CA VAL A 602 -13.06 9.60 -23.30
C VAL A 602 -12.35 9.29 -24.62
N ASP A 603 -13.10 8.86 -25.63
CA ASP A 603 -12.55 8.49 -26.93
C ASP A 603 -11.34 7.51 -26.83
N GLU A 604 -11.51 6.46 -26.00
CA GLU A 604 -10.48 5.44 -25.73
C GLU A 604 -9.20 6.00 -25.05
N LYS A 605 -9.30 7.14 -24.34
CA LYS A 605 -8.22 7.79 -23.61
C LYS A 605 -8.57 7.94 -22.13
N LEU A 606 -7.55 7.79 -21.29
CA LEU A 606 -7.61 8.00 -19.86
C LEU A 606 -7.40 9.48 -19.56
N GLU A 607 -8.44 10.17 -19.10
CA GLU A 607 -8.37 11.54 -18.65
C GLU A 607 -8.44 11.63 -17.14
N PHE A 608 -7.33 12.03 -16.51
CA PHE A 608 -7.25 12.20 -15.05
C PHE A 608 -8.28 13.22 -14.54
N ARG A 609 -8.92 12.91 -13.40
CA ARG A 609 -9.90 13.76 -12.72
C ARG A 609 -9.47 14.19 -11.33
N SER A 610 -9.23 13.25 -10.45
CA SER A 610 -8.89 13.56 -9.05
C SER A 610 -8.19 12.37 -8.37
N HIS A 611 -7.64 12.65 -7.20
CA HIS A 611 -7.25 11.61 -6.25
C HIS A 611 -8.25 11.52 -5.09
N TYR A 612 -8.35 10.33 -4.50
CA TYR A 612 -9.03 10.13 -3.23
C TYR A 612 -8.12 9.34 -2.27
N LYS A 613 -8.08 9.77 -1.00
CA LYS A 613 -7.43 9.05 0.10
C LYS A 613 -8.32 9.12 1.32
N MET A 614 -8.37 8.07 2.12
CA MET A 614 -9.11 8.07 3.38
C MET A 614 -8.65 9.24 4.26
N PRO A 615 -9.58 10.00 4.87
CA PRO A 615 -9.22 11.24 5.55
C PRO A 615 -8.68 11.05 6.98
N ALA A 616 -8.88 9.86 7.58
CA ALA A 616 -8.46 9.61 8.95
C ALA A 616 -6.96 9.38 9.05
N PRO A 617 -6.22 10.11 9.91
CA PRO A 617 -4.83 9.82 10.15
C PRO A 617 -4.67 8.52 10.96
N GLN A 618 -3.75 7.66 10.54
CA GLN A 618 -3.45 6.38 11.16
C GLN A 618 -2.13 6.41 11.95
N LEU A 619 -1.98 5.46 12.86
CA LEU A 619 -0.78 5.32 13.69
C LEU A 619 0.40 4.73 12.87
N GLU A 620 1.62 4.87 13.40
CA GLU A 620 2.83 4.26 12.82
C GLU A 620 2.81 2.72 12.88
N THR A 621 1.94 2.15 13.72
CA THR A 621 1.75 0.70 13.88
C THR A 621 0.67 0.13 12.96
N GLU A 622 0.12 0.94 12.05
CA GLU A 622 -0.93 0.54 11.10
C GLU A 622 -0.41 0.63 9.66
N ASN A 623 -0.27 -0.51 8.98
CA ASN A 623 -0.06 -0.49 7.54
C ASN A 623 -1.32 0.01 6.84
N CYS A 624 -1.19 0.98 5.97
CA CYS A 624 -2.33 1.62 5.33
C CYS A 624 -1.95 2.25 3.98
N VAL A 625 -2.57 1.78 2.91
CA VAL A 625 -2.59 2.35 1.56
C VAL A 625 -3.86 1.91 0.83
N ALA A 626 -4.18 2.51 -0.32
CA ALA A 626 -5.26 2.05 -1.19
C ALA A 626 -5.00 0.62 -1.69
N HIS A 627 -6.00 -0.25 -1.61
CA HIS A 627 -5.91 -1.65 -2.01
C HIS A 627 -7.17 -2.11 -2.77
N ASN A 628 -7.54 -3.39 -2.72
CA ASN A 628 -8.62 -3.96 -3.51
C ASN A 628 -10.01 -3.51 -3.07
N GLY A 629 -10.93 -3.46 -4.05
CA GLY A 629 -12.32 -3.12 -3.81
C GLY A 629 -13.24 -3.51 -4.94
N SER A 630 -14.54 -3.22 -4.79
CA SER A 630 -15.54 -3.48 -5.83
C SER A 630 -16.63 -2.40 -5.90
N ILE A 631 -17.36 -2.37 -7.01
CA ILE A 631 -18.52 -1.49 -7.16
C ILE A 631 -19.67 -1.97 -6.28
N VAL A 632 -20.30 -1.03 -5.57
CA VAL A 632 -21.61 -1.18 -4.95
C VAL A 632 -22.65 -0.73 -5.98
N PRO A 633 -23.49 -1.63 -6.53
CA PRO A 633 -24.30 -1.35 -7.68
C PRO A 633 -25.57 -0.53 -7.35
N VAL A 634 -25.39 0.71 -6.93
CA VAL A 634 -26.50 1.65 -6.73
C VAL A 634 -26.91 2.22 -8.09
N PRO A 635 -28.19 2.09 -8.51
CA PRO A 635 -28.59 2.55 -9.82
C PRO A 635 -28.35 4.06 -9.98
N GLY A 636 -27.65 4.47 -11.05
CA GLY A 636 -27.37 5.89 -11.36
C GLY A 636 -26.30 6.55 -10.52
N ARG A 637 -25.48 5.78 -9.80
CA ARG A 637 -24.32 6.25 -9.03
C ARG A 637 -23.13 5.33 -9.23
N ASP A 638 -21.94 5.91 -9.13
CA ASP A 638 -20.66 5.19 -9.12
C ASP A 638 -20.17 5.14 -7.66
N ILE A 639 -20.38 4.01 -7.00
CA ILE A 639 -20.01 3.80 -5.60
C ILE A 639 -19.03 2.63 -5.52
N PHE A 640 -17.92 2.84 -4.82
CA PHE A 640 -16.84 1.88 -4.65
C PHE A 640 -16.64 1.57 -3.17
N VAL A 641 -16.55 0.30 -2.79
CA VAL A 641 -16.10 -0.13 -1.47
C VAL A 641 -14.67 -0.60 -1.58
N GLN A 642 -13.81 -0.13 -0.67
CA GLN A 642 -12.36 -0.28 -0.75
C GLN A 642 -11.72 -0.67 0.56
N ALA A 643 -10.66 -1.49 0.47
CA ALA A 643 -9.75 -1.85 1.53
C ALA A 643 -8.60 -0.82 1.64
N TRP A 644 -8.22 -0.53 2.89
CA TRP A 644 -7.05 0.31 3.25
C TRP A 644 -6.11 -0.44 4.19
N TYR A 645 -6.02 -1.76 4.11
CA TYR A 645 -5.30 -2.58 5.10
C TYR A 645 -5.80 -2.31 6.52
N GLN A 646 -4.92 -1.98 7.49
CA GLN A 646 -5.34 -1.61 8.86
C GLN A 646 -6.05 -0.26 8.94
N GLY A 647 -6.01 0.59 7.90
CA GLY A 647 -6.88 1.77 7.79
C GLY A 647 -8.36 1.44 7.52
N GLY A 648 -8.72 0.16 7.48
CA GLY A 648 -10.11 -0.29 7.44
C GLY A 648 -10.74 -0.31 6.05
N ILE A 649 -12.00 0.08 5.99
CA ILE A 649 -12.86 0.05 4.81
C ILE A 649 -13.45 1.44 4.58
N SER A 650 -13.37 1.95 3.35
CA SER A 650 -14.12 3.12 2.89
C SER A 650 -15.18 2.74 1.86
N VAL A 651 -16.31 3.42 1.88
CA VAL A 651 -17.29 3.43 0.78
C VAL A 651 -17.29 4.82 0.18
N ILE A 652 -16.94 4.90 -1.09
CA ILE A 652 -16.64 6.14 -1.81
C ILE A 652 -17.67 6.34 -2.91
N ASP A 653 -18.31 7.50 -2.94
CA ASP A 653 -19.10 7.95 -4.09
C ASP A 653 -18.20 8.80 -5.00
N PHE A 654 -17.87 8.26 -6.18
CA PHE A 654 -17.11 8.94 -7.23
C PHE A 654 -17.96 9.24 -8.47
N THR A 655 -19.28 9.34 -8.28
CA THR A 655 -20.23 9.74 -9.33
C THR A 655 -19.82 11.06 -9.97
N ASP A 656 -19.36 12.03 -9.17
CA ASP A 656 -18.57 13.17 -9.64
C ASP A 656 -17.09 12.82 -9.55
N SER A 657 -16.48 12.52 -10.69
CA SER A 657 -15.06 12.11 -10.76
C SER A 657 -14.09 13.19 -10.26
N LEU A 658 -14.52 14.47 -10.19
CA LEU A 658 -13.70 15.58 -9.70
C LEU A 658 -13.76 15.75 -8.19
N ASN A 659 -14.83 15.27 -7.54
CA ASN A 659 -15.11 15.48 -6.12
C ASN A 659 -15.63 14.18 -5.46
N PRO A 660 -14.80 13.13 -5.37
CA PRO A 660 -15.18 11.91 -4.67
C PRO A 660 -15.37 12.17 -3.18
N ILE A 661 -16.35 11.52 -2.57
CA ILE A 661 -16.67 11.67 -1.14
C ILE A 661 -16.79 10.32 -0.44
N GLU A 662 -16.33 10.22 0.80
CA GLU A 662 -16.59 9.07 1.65
C GLU A 662 -18.00 9.14 2.23
N ILE A 663 -18.77 8.08 2.07
CA ILE A 663 -20.17 7.99 2.48
C ILE A 663 -20.42 6.99 3.60
N ALA A 664 -19.50 6.06 3.80
CA ALA A 664 -19.51 5.10 4.89
C ALA A 664 -18.08 4.58 5.14
N TYR A 665 -17.82 4.13 6.35
CA TYR A 665 -16.55 3.48 6.70
C TYR A 665 -16.71 2.49 7.85
N PHE A 666 -15.76 1.58 7.96
CA PHE A 666 -15.50 0.75 9.11
C PHE A 666 -13.99 0.64 9.33
N ASP A 667 -13.54 0.82 10.56
CA ASP A 667 -12.14 0.76 10.92
C ASP A 667 -11.94 0.13 12.29
N ARG A 668 -10.77 -0.44 12.52
CA ARG A 668 -10.31 -0.98 13.81
C ARG A 668 -8.91 -0.50 14.09
N GLY A 669 -8.63 -0.26 15.36
CA GLY A 669 -7.29 0.06 15.82
C GLY A 669 -6.26 -1.01 15.49
N PRO A 670 -4.96 -0.69 15.60
CA PRO A 670 -3.86 -1.57 15.21
C PRO A 670 -3.92 -2.92 15.91
N ILE A 671 -3.31 -3.93 15.29
CA ILE A 671 -3.21 -5.27 15.88
C ILE A 671 -2.39 -5.24 17.17
N MET A 672 -1.30 -4.47 17.18
CA MET A 672 -0.41 -4.27 18.33
C MET A 672 -0.19 -2.77 18.58
N GLU A 673 0.04 -2.39 19.83
CA GLU A 673 0.26 -1.00 20.24
C GLU A 673 1.65 -0.48 19.87
N ASP A 674 2.65 -1.34 19.93
CA ASP A 674 4.08 -1.02 19.90
C ASP A 674 4.84 -1.64 18.71
N GLU A 675 4.16 -2.42 17.87
CA GLU A 675 4.76 -3.11 16.73
C GLU A 675 3.83 -3.06 15.53
N LEU A 676 4.36 -2.71 14.35
CA LEU A 676 3.60 -2.81 13.12
C LEU A 676 3.52 -4.28 12.69
N ILE A 677 2.33 -4.85 12.77
CA ILE A 677 1.99 -6.15 12.19
C ILE A 677 1.33 -5.91 10.84
N THR A 678 1.78 -6.60 9.79
CA THR A 678 1.08 -6.57 8.50
C THR A 678 -0.29 -7.20 8.66
N GLY A 679 -1.33 -6.39 8.57
CA GLY A 679 -2.72 -6.79 8.83
C GLY A 679 -3.71 -5.90 8.11
N GLY A 680 -4.97 -5.97 8.53
CA GLY A 680 -6.07 -5.25 7.94
C GLY A 680 -6.61 -5.91 6.68
N TYR A 681 -7.42 -5.20 5.92
CA TYR A 681 -8.17 -5.78 4.81
C TYR A 681 -7.32 -5.92 3.56
N TRP A 682 -7.15 -7.18 3.07
CA TRP A 682 -6.62 -7.47 1.75
C TRP A 682 -7.62 -7.10 0.66
N SER A 683 -8.85 -7.59 0.77
CA SER A 683 -9.92 -7.34 -0.19
C SER A 683 -11.24 -7.05 0.49
N VAL A 684 -12.02 -6.16 -0.10
CA VAL A 684 -13.38 -5.83 0.36
C VAL A 684 -14.31 -5.80 -0.85
N TYR A 685 -15.29 -6.71 -0.88
CA TYR A 685 -16.20 -6.84 -2.01
C TYR A 685 -17.67 -6.81 -1.61
N TYR A 686 -18.46 -6.17 -2.45
CA TYR A 686 -19.90 -6.17 -2.34
C TYR A 686 -20.49 -7.33 -3.15
N TYR A 687 -21.27 -8.17 -2.49
CA TYR A 687 -21.99 -9.26 -3.14
C TYR A 687 -23.38 -9.41 -2.55
N GLU A 688 -24.44 -9.27 -3.40
CA GLU A 688 -25.86 -9.50 -3.06
C GLU A 688 -26.35 -8.79 -1.77
N GLY A 689 -26.02 -7.51 -1.59
CA GLY A 689 -26.47 -6.71 -0.45
C GLY A 689 -25.57 -6.77 0.78
N THR A 690 -24.48 -7.54 0.72
CA THR A 690 -23.53 -7.73 1.81
C THR A 690 -22.12 -7.33 1.35
N ILE A 691 -21.34 -6.77 2.26
CA ILE A 691 -19.92 -6.47 2.06
C ILE A 691 -19.11 -7.50 2.85
N TYR A 692 -18.18 -8.15 2.18
CA TYR A 692 -17.26 -9.12 2.75
C TYR A 692 -15.85 -8.56 2.71
N GLY A 693 -15.13 -8.63 3.81
CA GLY A 693 -13.75 -8.20 3.92
C GLY A 693 -12.84 -9.32 4.42
N THR A 694 -11.85 -9.72 3.62
CA THR A 694 -10.77 -10.61 4.09
C THR A 694 -9.74 -9.80 4.84
N GLU A 695 -9.68 -10.00 6.12
CA GLU A 695 -8.67 -9.43 7.00
C GLU A 695 -7.49 -10.38 7.08
N ILE A 696 -6.30 -9.87 6.77
CA ILE A 696 -5.03 -10.63 6.64
C ILE A 696 -4.78 -11.52 7.85
N THR A 697 -4.92 -10.96 9.04
CA THR A 697 -4.53 -11.60 10.31
C THR A 697 -5.73 -12.07 11.11
N ARG A 698 -6.80 -11.25 11.19
CA ARG A 698 -7.96 -11.51 12.06
C ARG A 698 -8.97 -12.51 11.47
N GLY A 699 -9.25 -12.44 10.15
CA GLY A 699 -10.14 -13.41 9.53
C GLY A 699 -11.07 -12.86 8.44
N LEU A 700 -12.38 -12.91 8.62
CA LEU A 700 -13.39 -12.48 7.66
C LEU A 700 -14.45 -11.64 8.36
N ASP A 701 -14.70 -10.43 7.87
CA ASP A 701 -15.74 -9.54 8.35
C ASP A 701 -16.90 -9.43 7.36
N ILE A 702 -18.10 -9.41 7.89
CA ILE A 702 -19.35 -9.33 7.13
C ILE A 702 -20.11 -8.09 7.56
N LEU A 703 -20.36 -7.17 6.60
CA LEU A 703 -20.95 -5.87 6.87
C LEU A 703 -22.13 -5.60 5.94
N LYS A 704 -22.98 -4.65 6.34
CA LYS A 704 -24.06 -4.10 5.51
C LYS A 704 -24.06 -2.58 5.55
N LEU A 705 -24.44 -1.96 4.44
CA LEU A 705 -24.77 -0.54 4.42
C LEU A 705 -26.11 -0.31 5.14
N ILE A 706 -26.21 0.79 5.86
CA ILE A 706 -27.45 1.25 6.50
C ILE A 706 -27.89 2.60 5.93
N PRO A 707 -29.20 2.92 5.94
CA PRO A 707 -29.72 4.19 5.43
C PRO A 707 -29.07 5.40 6.11
N SER A 708 -28.73 6.39 5.29
CA SER A 708 -28.07 7.63 5.74
C SER A 708 -28.49 8.83 4.88
N GLU A 709 -27.92 9.99 5.17
CA GLU A 709 -28.09 11.16 4.29
C GLU A 709 -27.47 10.98 2.90
N TYR A 710 -26.51 10.07 2.76
CA TYR A 710 -25.82 9.77 1.49
C TYR A 710 -26.51 8.67 0.67
N LEU A 711 -27.07 7.65 1.34
CA LEU A 711 -27.73 6.51 0.73
C LEU A 711 -29.10 6.26 1.38
N SER A 712 -30.17 6.32 0.59
CA SER A 712 -31.51 6.00 1.08
C SER A 712 -31.71 4.46 1.21
N GLU A 713 -32.73 4.08 1.98
CA GLU A 713 -33.14 2.68 2.10
C GLU A 713 -33.47 2.08 0.73
N ASN A 714 -34.08 2.88 -0.17
CA ASN A 714 -34.43 2.42 -1.52
C ASN A 714 -33.18 2.24 -2.41
N GLU A 715 -32.16 3.08 -2.27
CA GLU A 715 -30.89 2.92 -2.97
C GLU A 715 -30.15 1.65 -2.54
N ILE A 716 -30.13 1.36 -1.24
CA ILE A 716 -29.53 0.13 -0.69
C ILE A 716 -30.33 -1.11 -1.15
N ALA A 717 -31.68 -1.06 -1.07
CA ALA A 717 -32.52 -2.15 -1.53
C ALA A 717 -32.39 -2.41 -3.04
N ALA A 718 -32.27 -1.34 -3.85
CA ALA A 718 -32.04 -1.46 -5.29
C ALA A 718 -30.65 -2.05 -5.61
N ALA A 719 -29.62 -1.69 -4.86
CA ALA A 719 -28.28 -2.27 -5.02
C ALA A 719 -28.27 -3.78 -4.76
N ALA A 720 -29.04 -4.26 -3.79
CA ALA A 720 -29.17 -5.69 -3.48
C ALA A 720 -29.90 -6.50 -4.57
N LEU A 721 -30.57 -5.84 -5.52
CA LEU A 721 -31.24 -6.50 -6.65
C LEU A 721 -30.35 -6.65 -7.89
N ALA A 722 -29.19 -6.03 -7.90
CA ALA A 722 -28.23 -6.13 -8.99
C ALA A 722 -27.08 -7.04 -8.59
N TYR A 723 -26.72 -7.96 -9.44
CA TYR A 723 -25.61 -8.90 -9.22
C TYR A 723 -24.87 -9.19 -10.52
N PRO A 724 -23.58 -9.47 -10.45
CA PRO A 724 -22.80 -9.82 -11.63
C PRO A 724 -23.20 -11.18 -12.16
N MET A 725 -23.40 -11.27 -13.48
CA MET A 725 -23.76 -12.50 -14.18
C MET A 725 -22.64 -12.96 -15.09
N ILE A 726 -21.98 -14.06 -14.74
CA ILE A 726 -20.99 -14.72 -15.59
C ILE A 726 -21.63 -15.94 -16.23
N GLY A 727 -21.89 -15.86 -17.54
CA GLY A 727 -22.68 -16.87 -18.25
C GLY A 727 -24.15 -16.89 -17.78
N HIS A 728 -24.54 -17.94 -17.06
CA HIS A 728 -25.90 -18.12 -16.54
C HIS A 728 -25.95 -18.20 -15.00
N ARG A 729 -24.85 -17.93 -14.33
CA ARG A 729 -24.75 -17.97 -12.86
C ARG A 729 -24.42 -16.59 -12.31
N ARG A 730 -24.89 -16.31 -11.12
CA ARG A 730 -24.40 -15.18 -10.32
C ARG A 730 -22.98 -15.52 -9.90
N ALA A 731 -22.02 -14.70 -10.29
CA ALA A 731 -20.64 -14.92 -9.95
C ALA A 731 -19.86 -13.60 -9.94
N PHE A 732 -18.93 -13.47 -9.02
CA PHE A 732 -18.01 -12.37 -8.93
C PHE A 732 -16.57 -12.92 -8.86
N ASN A 733 -15.73 -12.46 -9.74
CA ASN A 733 -14.29 -12.67 -9.71
C ASN A 733 -13.60 -11.31 -9.64
N PRO A 734 -12.55 -11.14 -8.81
CA PRO A 734 -11.96 -9.82 -8.51
C PRO A 734 -11.60 -8.99 -9.74
N GLN A 735 -10.86 -9.55 -10.68
CA GLN A 735 -10.36 -8.88 -11.88
C GLN A 735 -11.25 -9.11 -13.12
N GLN A 736 -12.49 -9.57 -12.93
CA GLN A 736 -13.46 -9.76 -14.02
C GLN A 736 -14.72 -8.95 -13.76
N GLN A 737 -14.82 -7.76 -14.34
CA GLN A 737 -16.03 -6.95 -14.23
C GLN A 737 -17.01 -7.25 -15.36
N VAL A 738 -18.28 -7.25 -14.99
CA VAL A 738 -19.41 -7.38 -15.91
C VAL A 738 -20.42 -6.28 -15.57
N PRO A 739 -21.13 -5.72 -16.56
CA PRO A 739 -22.17 -4.74 -16.27
C PRO A 739 -23.28 -5.39 -15.47
N MET A 740 -23.77 -4.68 -14.47
CA MET A 740 -24.89 -5.08 -13.64
C MET A 740 -26.13 -4.30 -14.08
N ASP A 741 -27.24 -5.01 -14.25
CA ASP A 741 -28.54 -4.46 -14.60
C ASP A 741 -29.52 -4.59 -13.44
N TRP A 742 -30.38 -3.60 -13.31
CA TRP A 742 -31.44 -3.61 -12.29
C TRP A 742 -32.76 -4.04 -12.87
N PRO A 743 -33.50 -4.90 -12.16
CA PRO A 743 -34.84 -5.26 -12.58
C PRO A 743 -35.78 -4.04 -12.50
N ALA A 744 -36.79 -4.00 -13.36
CA ALA A 744 -37.79 -2.94 -13.31
C ALA A 744 -38.78 -3.19 -12.15
N THR A 745 -38.36 -2.78 -10.94
CA THR A 745 -39.09 -2.94 -9.68
C THR A 745 -39.38 -1.59 -9.01
N PRO A 746 -40.35 -1.55 -8.07
CA PRO A 746 -40.63 -0.34 -7.30
C PRO A 746 -39.42 0.20 -6.55
N GLU A 747 -38.54 -0.65 -5.99
CA GLU A 747 -37.36 -0.30 -5.23
C GLU A 747 -36.38 0.50 -6.11
N VAL A 748 -36.09 0.02 -7.32
CA VAL A 748 -35.21 0.69 -8.30
C VAL A 748 -35.79 2.04 -8.73
N ALA A 749 -37.12 2.10 -8.95
CA ALA A 749 -37.79 3.36 -9.28
C ALA A 749 -37.70 4.38 -8.14
N ARG A 750 -37.89 3.94 -6.88
CA ARG A 750 -37.75 4.79 -5.68
C ARG A 750 -36.32 5.27 -5.48
N ALA A 751 -35.34 4.44 -5.77
CA ALA A 751 -33.93 4.85 -5.69
C ALA A 751 -33.63 6.06 -6.60
N TYR A 752 -34.09 6.03 -7.85
CA TYR A 752 -33.97 7.19 -8.75
C TYR A 752 -34.78 8.41 -8.27
N ILE A 753 -35.98 8.20 -7.70
CA ILE A 753 -36.78 9.29 -7.14
C ILE A 753 -36.04 9.96 -5.97
N ASP A 754 -35.47 9.18 -5.06
CA ASP A 754 -34.73 9.68 -3.91
C ASP A 754 -33.52 10.52 -4.36
N GLN A 755 -32.80 10.08 -5.39
CA GLN A 755 -31.70 10.83 -5.97
C GLN A 755 -32.17 12.14 -6.60
N LEU A 756 -33.21 12.10 -7.41
CA LEU A 756 -33.76 13.29 -8.04
C LEU A 756 -34.32 14.29 -7.04
N LEU A 757 -34.88 13.84 -5.90
CA LEU A 757 -35.30 14.69 -4.77
C LEU A 757 -34.09 15.33 -4.07
N ARG A 758 -33.04 14.54 -3.81
CA ARG A 758 -31.79 15.02 -3.22
C ARG A 758 -31.15 16.10 -4.07
N ASP A 759 -31.15 15.92 -5.38
CA ASP A 759 -30.64 16.89 -6.37
C ASP A 759 -31.62 18.05 -6.62
N LYS A 760 -32.81 18.06 -6.01
CA LYS A 760 -33.88 19.05 -6.23
C LYS A 760 -34.34 19.14 -7.70
N ALA A 761 -34.19 18.05 -8.44
CA ALA A 761 -34.56 17.96 -9.84
C ALA A 761 -36.05 17.67 -10.04
N ILE A 762 -36.71 17.11 -9.02
CA ILE A 762 -38.18 16.99 -8.92
C ILE A 762 -38.67 17.58 -7.59
N ASP A 763 -39.93 18.01 -7.56
CA ASP A 763 -40.58 18.44 -6.34
C ASP A 763 -41.21 17.26 -5.55
N THR A 764 -41.43 17.47 -4.27
CA THR A 764 -42.00 16.46 -3.37
C THR A 764 -43.39 16.00 -3.82
N ASP A 765 -44.24 16.90 -4.33
CA ASP A 765 -45.60 16.58 -4.78
C ASP A 765 -45.58 15.60 -5.99
N THR A 766 -44.64 15.79 -6.90
CA THR A 766 -44.42 14.89 -8.05
C THR A 766 -43.89 13.54 -7.57
N ALA A 767 -42.94 13.52 -6.67
CA ALA A 767 -42.39 12.29 -6.08
C ALA A 767 -43.47 11.47 -5.38
N ASP A 768 -44.24 12.13 -4.48
CA ASP A 768 -45.31 11.49 -3.72
C ASP A 768 -46.39 10.84 -4.61
N GLN A 769 -46.74 11.51 -5.72
CA GLN A 769 -47.68 10.96 -6.70
C GLN A 769 -47.17 9.68 -7.36
N ILE A 770 -45.89 9.58 -7.66
CA ILE A 770 -45.26 8.39 -8.25
C ILE A 770 -45.15 7.29 -7.19
N ILE A 771 -44.66 7.62 -6.00
CA ILE A 771 -44.50 6.68 -4.87
C ILE A 771 -45.88 6.05 -4.53
N GLU A 772 -46.97 6.84 -4.42
CA GLU A 772 -48.31 6.28 -4.17
C GLU A 772 -48.75 5.20 -5.18
N LYS A 773 -48.29 5.33 -6.44
CA LYS A 773 -48.56 4.31 -7.46
C LYS A 773 -47.60 3.12 -7.35
N LEU A 774 -46.37 3.35 -6.99
CA LEU A 774 -45.39 2.27 -6.74
C LEU A 774 -45.81 1.39 -5.55
N ASP A 775 -46.41 1.97 -4.49
CA ASP A 775 -46.97 1.22 -3.36
C ASP A 775 -48.09 0.25 -3.80
N GLN A 776 -48.90 0.70 -4.76
CA GLN A 776 -49.94 -0.17 -5.36
C GLN A 776 -49.34 -1.27 -6.25
N VAL A 777 -48.20 -1.04 -6.88
CA VAL A 777 -47.55 -2.01 -7.77
C VAL A 777 -47.14 -3.27 -7.03
N THR A 778 -46.54 -3.13 -5.88
CA THR A 778 -46.06 -4.28 -5.07
C THR A 778 -47.16 -5.26 -4.81
N ILE A 779 -48.34 -4.74 -4.38
CA ILE A 779 -49.55 -5.56 -4.10
C ILE A 779 -50.14 -6.20 -5.38
N GLU A 780 -50.21 -5.43 -6.45
CA GLU A 780 -50.88 -5.88 -7.71
C GLU A 780 -50.01 -6.86 -8.52
N MET A 781 -48.70 -6.79 -8.41
CA MET A 781 -47.82 -7.78 -9.03
C MET A 781 -47.97 -9.16 -8.38
N GLU A 782 -48.12 -9.25 -7.06
CA GLU A 782 -48.40 -10.49 -6.34
C GLU A 782 -49.79 -11.09 -6.72
N MET A 783 -50.74 -10.22 -7.02
CA MET A 783 -52.10 -10.61 -7.44
C MET A 783 -52.21 -10.95 -8.95
N GLY A 784 -51.10 -10.88 -9.70
CA GLY A 784 -51.06 -11.30 -11.09
C GLY A 784 -51.34 -10.16 -12.11
N GLY A 785 -51.13 -8.91 -11.69
CA GLY A 785 -51.08 -7.72 -12.54
C GLY A 785 -52.39 -6.92 -12.63
N ASN A 786 -52.29 -5.66 -13.11
CA ASN A 786 -53.39 -4.69 -13.19
C ASN A 786 -53.25 -3.74 -14.38
N ASN A 787 -54.00 -3.98 -15.45
CA ASN A 787 -53.97 -3.15 -16.67
C ASN A 787 -54.36 -1.67 -16.44
N ARG A 788 -55.13 -1.36 -15.39
CA ARG A 788 -55.49 0.04 -15.07
C ARG A 788 -54.26 0.76 -14.41
N LEU A 789 -53.65 0.10 -13.47
CA LEU A 789 -52.43 0.63 -12.80
C LEU A 789 -51.29 0.77 -13.81
N SER A 790 -51.07 -0.22 -14.69
CA SER A 790 -50.11 -0.14 -15.80
C SER A 790 -50.29 1.15 -16.60
N ARG A 791 -51.54 1.47 -17.02
CA ARG A 791 -51.80 2.72 -17.76
C ARG A 791 -51.61 3.99 -16.93
N GLN A 792 -51.73 3.93 -15.60
CA GLN A 792 -51.49 5.09 -14.73
C GLN A 792 -49.99 5.36 -14.61
N ILE A 793 -49.21 4.32 -14.39
CA ILE A 793 -47.75 4.43 -14.31
C ILE A 793 -47.16 4.92 -15.63
N ASN A 794 -47.63 4.38 -16.76
CA ASN A 794 -47.15 4.78 -18.08
C ASN A 794 -47.50 6.24 -18.48
N ARG A 795 -48.27 6.94 -17.65
CA ARG A 795 -48.59 8.37 -17.83
C ARG A 795 -47.60 9.32 -17.14
N PHE A 796 -46.82 8.79 -16.19
CA PHE A 796 -45.69 9.55 -15.63
C PHE A 796 -44.60 9.65 -16.71
N SER A 797 -44.75 10.60 -17.64
CA SER A 797 -43.67 10.93 -18.57
C SER A 797 -42.81 11.99 -17.90
N LEU A 798 -41.74 11.52 -17.21
CA LEU A 798 -40.74 12.41 -16.66
C LEU A 798 -39.71 12.67 -17.76
N SER A 799 -39.48 13.92 -18.08
CA SER A 799 -38.51 14.32 -19.10
C SER A 799 -37.58 15.40 -18.53
N ALA A 800 -36.30 15.22 -18.74
CA ALA A 800 -35.31 16.27 -18.51
C ALA A 800 -35.32 17.35 -19.61
N GLU A 801 -36.17 17.25 -20.65
CA GLU A 801 -36.29 18.22 -21.74
C GLU A 801 -36.69 19.61 -21.20
N GLY A 802 -35.78 20.57 -21.35
CA GLY A 802 -35.99 21.95 -20.86
C GLY A 802 -35.47 22.22 -19.46
N LEU A 803 -35.01 21.23 -18.71
CA LEU A 803 -34.29 21.42 -17.46
C LEU A 803 -32.83 21.79 -17.74
N ASN A 804 -32.34 22.81 -17.05
CA ASN A 804 -30.90 23.12 -17.04
C ASN A 804 -30.19 22.17 -16.06
N ALA A 805 -30.28 20.85 -16.32
CA ALA A 805 -29.73 19.78 -15.51
C ALA A 805 -28.43 19.25 -16.12
N ASP A 806 -27.53 18.76 -15.25
CA ASP A 806 -26.31 18.08 -15.66
C ASP A 806 -26.61 16.72 -16.35
N VAL A 807 -25.57 16.10 -16.88
CA VAL A 807 -25.69 14.82 -17.63
C VAL A 807 -26.22 13.70 -16.73
N GLN A 808 -25.77 13.65 -15.47
CA GLN A 808 -26.17 12.60 -14.53
C GLN A 808 -27.67 12.68 -14.16
N THR A 809 -28.14 13.89 -13.85
CA THR A 809 -29.57 14.13 -13.58
C THR A 809 -30.41 13.74 -14.79
N LYS A 810 -29.97 14.05 -16.00
CA LYS A 810 -30.67 13.61 -17.25
C LYS A 810 -30.70 12.09 -17.37
N ASN A 811 -29.60 11.42 -17.16
CA ASN A 811 -29.52 9.95 -17.18
C ASN A 811 -30.45 9.31 -16.13
N ARG A 812 -30.54 9.88 -14.92
CA ARG A 812 -31.46 9.42 -13.87
C ARG A 812 -32.92 9.51 -14.30
N PHE A 813 -33.33 10.62 -14.97
CA PHE A 813 -34.68 10.75 -15.54
C PHE A 813 -34.94 9.68 -16.59
N GLU A 814 -34.05 9.46 -17.53
CA GLU A 814 -34.18 8.47 -18.58
C GLU A 814 -34.28 7.05 -18.03
N ARG A 815 -33.49 6.70 -17.05
CA ARG A 815 -33.50 5.39 -16.39
C ARG A 815 -34.74 5.20 -15.52
N LEU A 816 -35.21 6.24 -14.81
CA LEU A 816 -36.50 6.19 -14.09
C LEU A 816 -37.65 5.96 -15.05
N ASP A 817 -37.72 6.69 -16.19
CA ASP A 817 -38.76 6.50 -17.21
C ASP A 817 -38.72 5.07 -17.78
N ALA A 818 -37.54 4.55 -18.09
CA ALA A 818 -37.36 3.16 -18.53
C ALA A 818 -37.82 2.13 -17.47
N THR A 819 -37.50 2.36 -16.20
CA THR A 819 -37.90 1.50 -15.07
C THR A 819 -39.43 1.51 -14.91
N LEU A 820 -40.03 2.70 -14.90
CA LEU A 820 -41.49 2.84 -14.80
C LEU A 820 -42.23 2.14 -15.97
N LYS A 821 -41.65 2.23 -17.15
CA LYS A 821 -42.20 1.54 -18.36
C LYS A 821 -42.09 0.02 -18.20
N GLY A 822 -40.95 -0.48 -17.74
CA GLY A 822 -40.75 -1.91 -17.45
C GLY A 822 -41.75 -2.45 -16.41
N ILE A 823 -41.96 -1.69 -15.31
CA ILE A 823 -43.01 -1.98 -14.31
C ILE A 823 -44.38 -2.01 -14.95
N SER A 824 -44.68 -1.02 -15.78
CA SER A 824 -45.97 -0.95 -16.48
C SER A 824 -46.21 -2.17 -17.41
N ASP A 825 -45.17 -2.63 -18.09
CA ASP A 825 -45.23 -3.78 -18.98
C ASP A 825 -45.40 -5.10 -18.17
N GLY A 826 -44.72 -5.22 -17.02
CA GLY A 826 -44.88 -6.36 -16.09
C GLY A 826 -46.30 -6.48 -15.47
N LEU A 827 -46.99 -5.33 -15.33
CA LEU A 827 -48.39 -5.31 -14.84
C LEU A 827 -49.44 -5.68 -15.91
N ARG A 828 -49.05 -5.73 -17.18
CA ARG A 828 -49.99 -6.10 -18.27
C ARG A 828 -50.22 -7.60 -18.27
N LYS A 829 -51.51 -7.98 -18.32
CA LYS A 829 -51.92 -9.38 -18.42
C LYS A 829 -52.15 -9.77 -19.86
#